data_5c27ffeeb14a0ab8d3f123d13311be6a
#
_entry.id   5c27ffeeb14a0ab8d3f123d13311be6a
#
_cell.length_a   1.000
_cell.length_b   1.000
_cell.length_c   1.000
_cell.angle_alpha   90.00
_cell.angle_beta   90.00
_cell.angle_gamma   90.00
#
_symmetry.space_group_name_H-M   'P 1'
#
loop_
_entity.id
_entity.type
_entity.pdbx_description
1 polymer ?
#
loop_
_entity_poly.entity_id
_entity_poly.type
_entity_poly.pdbx_seq_one_letter_code
_entity_poly.pdbx_strand_id
1 'polypeptide(L)'
;MSTHKNFDKICVAVLIVTLLLTLLFINGEKLGIRVIVDEDAQEDSPADHFTANDLNADWDASGATVITLNGSSASISGSGAYMNQGDLIIAQAGSYVLSGTLTDGSVVVDTTNGSKVWLLLDGVDLYCSEDACLRADQAEKVFLTLADGSKNRMESGETYSQTALDDGTGGVIFAHDDLSINGSGSLEIVANYKHGIDANDDLVIAGGSLQISAPADAIHCNDSFRMTDASVTLEAGDDGLAVSGAQGYVYLRSGSLEISSIGDAVHSAGDVILEGGSLTLNTSDDGIHADSSFSMSGGDLSIPQCYEGIEARTIELSGGNLSIYCLDDGLNANGTDAGFGGFGRDQQLAVDAADSQETWIHVSGGSLLVVNESAQDADGLDSNGDITISGGTVLVSLCNSGTNCAIDYGSESGGVCEISGGTVIACGSYSMAEGFDDSSSQCSVLYNINSGASSGTQVSLLNSSGEALLSWQVPCSFSSVILSCPEMTLGESYTVQVGDQEEAITLEEISASFGDAASSMFGGAMNWGGMQPRGGQAPQGNAGGRPDMGQAPDMGDRPTPSDGEAPMGELPTPPDMNGMPTPPEMGDMPTLPDGEGPMGEMPTPPDGTEPAQAEPAADAAPVSVTVSGTSSLLIGACGLLLLAAILLALRFRRNG
;
A
#
# COMPACT_ATOMS: atom_id res chain seq x y z
N MET A 1 49.78 29.33 -30.67
CA MET A 1 49.43 28.57 -31.91
C MET A 1 49.59 27.04 -31.84
N SER A 2 50.21 26.50 -30.82
CA SER A 2 50.45 25.02 -30.70
C SER A 2 49.29 24.27 -30.05
N THR A 3 48.55 24.89 -29.14
CA THR A 3 47.46 24.26 -28.36
C THR A 3 46.18 23.98 -29.19
N HIS A 4 45.86 24.81 -30.16
CA HIS A 4 44.67 24.61 -31.02
C HIS A 4 44.79 23.40 -31.95
N LYS A 5 45.97 23.13 -32.52
CA LYS A 5 46.19 21.97 -33.39
C LYS A 5 46.09 20.62 -32.69
N ASN A 6 46.35 20.58 -31.38
CA ASN A 6 46.22 19.34 -30.60
C ASN A 6 44.78 19.11 -30.17
N PHE A 7 44.00 20.18 -29.90
CA PHE A 7 42.57 20.08 -29.54
C PHE A 7 41.74 19.57 -30.74
N ASP A 8 41.96 20.11 -31.93
CA ASP A 8 41.29 19.63 -33.16
C ASP A 8 41.56 18.15 -33.41
N LYS A 9 42.79 17.69 -33.16
CA LYS A 9 43.17 16.27 -33.31
C LYS A 9 42.47 15.38 -32.28
N ILE A 10 42.29 15.85 -31.05
CA ILE A 10 41.57 15.10 -30.00
C ILE A 10 40.08 15.01 -30.37
N CYS A 11 39.46 16.12 -30.79
CA CYS A 11 38.07 16.11 -31.23
C CYS A 11 37.82 15.17 -32.41
N VAL A 12 38.70 15.18 -33.38
CA VAL A 12 38.63 14.26 -34.55
C VAL A 12 38.86 12.81 -34.12
N ALA A 13 39.75 12.55 -33.18
CA ALA A 13 39.99 11.19 -32.67
C ALA A 13 38.75 10.67 -31.89
N VAL A 14 38.15 11.48 -31.04
CA VAL A 14 36.90 11.14 -30.32
C VAL A 14 35.77 10.85 -31.30
N LEU A 15 35.60 11.66 -32.34
CA LEU A 15 34.57 11.49 -33.35
C LEU A 15 34.77 10.18 -34.15
N ILE A 16 36.02 9.84 -34.48
CA ILE A 16 36.38 8.59 -35.17
C ILE A 16 36.10 7.39 -34.26
N VAL A 17 36.44 7.46 -32.96
CA VAL A 17 36.20 6.37 -32.02
C VAL A 17 34.71 6.16 -31.82
N THR A 18 33.94 7.23 -31.67
CA THR A 18 32.47 7.15 -31.55
C THR A 18 31.85 6.55 -32.81
N LEU A 19 32.30 6.97 -34.00
CA LEU A 19 31.83 6.40 -35.27
C LEU A 19 32.16 4.92 -35.41
N LEU A 20 33.37 4.51 -34.99
CA LEU A 20 33.79 3.11 -35.01
C LEU A 20 32.98 2.25 -34.03
N LEU A 21 32.74 2.74 -32.84
CA LEU A 21 31.88 2.06 -31.86
C LEU A 21 30.43 1.94 -32.35
N THR A 22 29.88 2.97 -32.96
CA THR A 22 28.55 2.95 -33.57
C THR A 22 28.48 1.95 -34.72
N LEU A 23 29.51 1.91 -35.60
CA LEU A 23 29.60 0.94 -36.68
C LEU A 23 29.75 -0.50 -36.18
N LEU A 24 30.49 -0.69 -35.09
CA LEU A 24 30.65 -1.98 -34.42
C LEU A 24 29.34 -2.46 -33.82
N PHE A 25 28.57 -1.57 -33.25
CA PHE A 25 27.25 -1.85 -32.68
C PHE A 25 26.22 -2.21 -33.77
N ILE A 26 26.18 -1.42 -34.88
CA ILE A 26 25.23 -1.64 -35.98
C ILE A 26 25.57 -2.93 -36.78
N ASN A 27 26.82 -3.36 -36.78
CA ASN A 27 27.25 -4.56 -37.54
C ASN A 27 27.69 -5.71 -36.63
N GLY A 28 27.40 -5.67 -35.34
CA GLY A 28 27.84 -6.67 -34.36
C GLY A 28 27.46 -8.08 -34.74
N GLU A 29 26.25 -8.31 -35.19
CA GLU A 29 25.78 -9.63 -35.65
C GLU A 29 26.58 -10.16 -36.85
N LYS A 30 26.94 -9.31 -37.80
CA LYS A 30 27.75 -9.70 -38.97
C LYS A 30 29.19 -10.00 -38.61
N LEU A 31 29.67 -9.54 -37.46
CA LEU A 31 31.01 -9.74 -36.93
C LEU A 31 31.07 -10.89 -35.93
N GLY A 32 29.95 -11.62 -35.72
CA GLY A 32 29.89 -12.76 -34.79
C GLY A 32 29.89 -12.31 -33.30
N ILE A 33 29.72 -11.03 -33.05
CA ILE A 33 29.52 -10.50 -31.70
C ILE A 33 28.03 -10.70 -31.40
N ARG A 34 27.67 -11.80 -30.75
CA ARG A 34 26.37 -11.92 -30.11
C ARG A 34 26.39 -10.99 -28.88
N VAL A 35 25.66 -9.91 -28.95
CA VAL A 35 25.15 -9.26 -27.73
C VAL A 35 24.11 -10.24 -27.21
N ILE A 36 24.43 -10.94 -26.15
CA ILE A 36 23.41 -11.65 -25.37
C ILE A 36 22.64 -10.50 -24.75
N VAL A 37 21.53 -10.13 -25.35
CA VAL A 37 20.51 -9.34 -24.68
C VAL A 37 19.88 -10.36 -23.74
N ASP A 38 20.12 -10.20 -22.47
CA ASP A 38 19.33 -10.88 -21.45
C ASP A 38 17.89 -10.40 -21.69
N GLU A 39 17.02 -11.28 -22.22
CA GLU A 39 15.61 -10.93 -22.46
C GLU A 39 14.89 -10.63 -21.15
N ASP A 40 15.51 -10.98 -20.02
CA ASP A 40 15.02 -10.74 -18.68
C ASP A 40 15.60 -9.48 -18.03
N ALA A 41 16.54 -8.78 -18.67
CA ALA A 41 16.98 -7.44 -18.26
C ALA A 41 15.96 -6.34 -18.67
N GLN A 42 14.70 -6.69 -18.82
CA GLN A 42 13.60 -5.76 -18.65
C GLN A 42 13.32 -5.69 -17.15
N GLU A 43 14.33 -5.20 -16.43
CA GLU A 43 14.12 -4.69 -15.09
C GLU A 43 12.99 -3.67 -15.19
N ASP A 44 11.98 -3.92 -14.45
CA ASP A 44 10.88 -3.09 -14.02
C ASP A 44 10.94 -1.65 -14.56
N SER A 45 10.30 -1.44 -15.68
CA SER A 45 9.75 -0.14 -15.96
C SER A 45 8.80 0.14 -14.80
N PRO A 46 8.81 1.32 -14.16
CA PRO A 46 7.84 1.65 -13.11
C PRO A 46 6.38 1.46 -13.52
N ALA A 47 6.12 1.15 -14.77
CA ALA A 47 4.80 0.85 -15.34
C ALA A 47 4.51 -0.66 -15.50
N ASP A 48 5.46 -1.56 -15.20
CA ASP A 48 5.30 -2.99 -15.45
C ASP A 48 5.84 -3.78 -14.25
N HIS A 49 5.03 -3.87 -13.18
CA HIS A 49 5.38 -4.52 -11.91
C HIS A 49 5.60 -6.04 -12.00
N PHE A 50 5.38 -6.65 -13.15
CA PHE A 50 5.53 -8.09 -13.36
C PHE A 50 6.34 -8.36 -14.62
N THR A 51 7.32 -9.24 -14.55
CA THR A 51 8.05 -9.73 -15.74
C THR A 51 7.20 -10.77 -16.48
N ALA A 52 7.54 -11.01 -17.75
CA ALA A 52 6.87 -12.06 -18.53
C ALA A 52 7.05 -13.46 -17.90
N ASN A 53 8.15 -13.70 -17.19
CA ASN A 53 8.41 -14.96 -16.51
C ASN A 53 7.57 -15.11 -15.23
N ASP A 54 7.29 -14.05 -14.50
CA ASP A 54 6.41 -14.08 -13.34
C ASP A 54 5.00 -14.52 -13.72
N LEU A 55 4.52 -14.04 -14.87
CA LEU A 55 3.18 -14.31 -15.39
C LEU A 55 3.09 -15.64 -16.16
N ASN A 56 4.23 -16.25 -16.50
CA ASN A 56 4.25 -17.46 -17.31
C ASN A 56 4.16 -18.72 -16.43
N ALA A 57 2.96 -19.27 -16.33
CA ALA A 57 2.71 -20.55 -15.68
C ALA A 57 2.78 -21.76 -16.65
N ASP A 58 3.03 -21.53 -17.93
CA ASP A 58 3.19 -22.61 -18.92
C ASP A 58 4.46 -23.41 -18.64
N TRP A 59 4.32 -24.72 -18.52
CA TRP A 59 5.41 -25.59 -18.16
C TRP A 59 5.83 -26.52 -19.31
N ASP A 60 7.08 -26.43 -19.74
CA ASP A 60 7.69 -27.40 -20.67
C ASP A 60 8.57 -28.40 -19.91
N ALA A 61 8.06 -29.63 -19.73
CA ALA A 61 8.80 -30.72 -19.11
C ALA A 61 9.96 -31.26 -19.99
N SER A 62 10.10 -30.81 -21.24
CA SER A 62 11.16 -31.28 -22.09
C SER A 62 12.54 -30.79 -21.62
N GLY A 63 13.35 -31.70 -21.11
CA GLY A 63 14.67 -31.36 -20.58
C GLY A 63 14.70 -31.09 -19.07
N ALA A 64 13.55 -31.05 -18.39
CA ALA A 64 13.50 -30.90 -16.94
C ALA A 64 14.08 -32.10 -16.21
N THR A 65 14.74 -31.85 -15.08
CA THR A 65 15.12 -32.89 -14.13
C THR A 65 13.90 -33.26 -13.27
N VAL A 66 13.49 -34.53 -13.36
CA VAL A 66 12.34 -35.04 -12.59
C VAL A 66 12.80 -35.66 -11.27
N ILE A 67 12.23 -35.18 -10.18
CA ILE A 67 12.59 -35.57 -8.81
C ILE A 67 11.34 -36.09 -8.10
N THR A 68 11.40 -37.32 -7.63
CA THR A 68 10.35 -37.88 -6.76
C THR A 68 10.95 -38.11 -5.39
N LEU A 69 10.43 -37.37 -4.40
CA LEU A 69 10.82 -37.46 -2.99
C LEU A 69 10.21 -38.73 -2.35
N ASN A 70 10.98 -39.43 -1.55
CA ASN A 70 10.61 -40.72 -0.93
C ASN A 70 11.07 -40.77 0.53
N GLY A 71 10.50 -39.93 1.38
CA GLY A 71 10.90 -39.82 2.76
C GLY A 71 12.24 -39.10 2.94
N SER A 72 13.31 -39.78 3.26
CA SER A 72 14.67 -39.21 3.41
C SER A 72 15.56 -39.38 2.17
N SER A 73 14.97 -39.73 1.02
CA SER A 73 15.68 -39.99 -0.22
C SER A 73 14.89 -39.45 -1.40
N ALA A 74 15.50 -39.40 -2.59
CA ALA A 74 14.82 -39.02 -3.82
C ALA A 74 15.25 -39.94 -4.99
N SER A 75 14.32 -40.10 -5.94
CA SER A 75 14.62 -40.65 -7.27
C SER A 75 14.79 -39.49 -8.23
N ILE A 76 15.99 -39.30 -8.75
CA ILE A 76 16.34 -38.19 -9.63
C ILE A 76 16.59 -38.68 -11.03
N SER A 77 15.86 -38.13 -12.00
CA SER A 77 16.02 -38.43 -13.43
C SER A 77 16.38 -37.13 -14.16
N GLY A 78 17.65 -36.94 -14.45
CA GLY A 78 18.23 -35.74 -15.04
C GLY A 78 19.56 -35.38 -14.40
N SER A 79 19.89 -34.11 -14.36
CA SER A 79 21.13 -33.60 -13.78
C SER A 79 20.88 -32.30 -13.00
N GLY A 80 21.90 -31.85 -12.27
CA GLY A 80 21.82 -30.57 -11.55
C GLY A 80 21.29 -30.67 -10.14
N ALA A 81 20.76 -31.83 -9.73
CA ALA A 81 20.30 -32.06 -8.36
C ALA A 81 20.85 -33.37 -7.76
N TYR A 82 20.97 -33.39 -6.43
CA TYR A 82 21.41 -34.57 -5.66
C TYR A 82 20.95 -34.49 -4.21
N MET A 83 20.90 -35.65 -3.55
CA MET A 83 20.63 -35.70 -2.10
C MET A 83 21.93 -35.57 -1.31
N ASN A 84 21.90 -34.78 -0.22
CA ASN A 84 22.99 -34.61 0.71
C ASN A 84 22.45 -34.56 2.16
N GLN A 85 22.79 -35.53 2.97
CA GLN A 85 22.42 -35.64 4.40
C GLN A 85 20.93 -35.49 4.74
N GLY A 86 20.05 -35.77 3.83
CA GLY A 86 18.59 -35.61 4.00
C GLY A 86 18.01 -34.49 3.12
N ASP A 87 18.83 -33.53 2.73
CA ASP A 87 18.41 -32.40 1.88
C ASP A 87 18.51 -32.72 0.39
N LEU A 88 17.62 -32.16 -0.39
CA LEU A 88 17.68 -32.12 -1.84
C LEU A 88 18.40 -30.84 -2.26
N ILE A 89 19.58 -30.97 -2.85
CA ILE A 89 20.37 -29.84 -3.34
C ILE A 89 20.16 -29.68 -4.85
N ILE A 90 19.73 -28.51 -5.27
CA ILE A 90 19.64 -28.06 -6.65
C ILE A 90 20.84 -27.13 -6.92
N ALA A 91 21.87 -27.69 -7.60
CA ALA A 91 23.17 -27.04 -7.76
C ALA A 91 23.40 -26.45 -9.16
N GLN A 92 22.43 -26.47 -10.04
CA GLN A 92 22.52 -25.90 -11.39
C GLN A 92 21.23 -25.20 -11.77
N ALA A 93 21.36 -24.13 -12.55
CA ALA A 93 20.24 -23.50 -13.21
C ALA A 93 19.47 -24.49 -14.11
N GLY A 94 18.19 -24.29 -14.23
CA GLY A 94 17.34 -25.11 -15.08
C GLY A 94 15.95 -25.37 -14.51
N SER A 95 15.25 -26.31 -15.14
CA SER A 95 13.88 -26.65 -14.78
C SER A 95 13.81 -28.00 -14.06
N TYR A 96 13.08 -28.04 -12.98
CA TYR A 96 12.94 -29.20 -12.09
C TYR A 96 11.47 -29.47 -11.81
N VAL A 97 11.06 -30.73 -11.87
CA VAL A 97 9.74 -31.18 -11.44
C VAL A 97 9.87 -31.92 -10.11
N LEU A 98 9.22 -31.42 -9.08
CA LEU A 98 9.24 -32.00 -7.74
C LEU A 98 7.89 -32.62 -7.41
N SER A 99 7.92 -33.85 -6.88
CA SER A 99 6.72 -34.54 -6.37
C SER A 99 7.07 -35.44 -5.19
N GLY A 100 6.08 -35.84 -4.40
CA GLY A 100 6.25 -36.79 -3.29
C GLY A 100 6.58 -36.08 -1.96
N THR A 101 7.10 -36.83 -1.00
CA THR A 101 7.24 -36.40 0.41
C THR A 101 8.69 -36.39 0.85
N LEU A 102 9.12 -35.30 1.49
CA LEU A 102 10.36 -35.21 2.27
C LEU A 102 9.98 -35.13 3.76
N THR A 103 10.33 -36.15 4.54
CA THR A 103 9.83 -36.27 5.91
C THR A 103 10.63 -35.49 6.94
N ASP A 104 11.86 -35.12 6.63
CA ASP A 104 12.71 -34.23 7.42
C ASP A 104 13.91 -33.84 6.57
N GLY A 105 13.98 -32.56 6.17
CA GLY A 105 15.02 -31.99 5.34
C GLY A 105 14.52 -30.88 4.44
N SER A 106 15.44 -30.19 3.79
CA SER A 106 15.20 -29.01 2.97
C SER A 106 15.35 -29.30 1.48
N VAL A 107 14.64 -28.55 0.65
CA VAL A 107 14.97 -28.35 -0.75
C VAL A 107 15.80 -27.07 -0.84
N VAL A 108 17.08 -27.21 -1.18
CA VAL A 108 18.05 -26.11 -1.21
C VAL A 108 18.44 -25.81 -2.64
N VAL A 109 18.21 -24.57 -3.07
CA VAL A 109 18.69 -24.04 -4.34
C VAL A 109 19.99 -23.30 -4.09
N ASP A 110 21.11 -23.89 -4.55
CA ASP A 110 22.47 -23.33 -4.41
C ASP A 110 23.17 -23.40 -5.77
N THR A 111 22.90 -22.44 -6.63
CA THR A 111 23.46 -22.38 -7.98
C THR A 111 24.65 -21.42 -8.02
N THR A 112 25.85 -21.94 -8.21
CA THR A 112 27.12 -21.16 -8.16
C THR A 112 27.21 -19.99 -9.15
N ASN A 113 26.25 -19.81 -10.03
CA ASN A 113 26.29 -18.84 -11.14
C ASN A 113 25.24 -17.73 -11.06
N GLY A 114 24.45 -17.61 -9.96
CA GLY A 114 23.39 -16.61 -9.89
C GLY A 114 22.42 -16.71 -11.08
N SER A 115 21.97 -17.89 -11.41
CA SER A 115 21.09 -18.14 -12.57
C SER A 115 19.70 -18.53 -12.11
N LYS A 116 18.72 -18.35 -12.99
CA LYS A 116 17.32 -18.65 -12.71
C LYS A 116 17.04 -20.14 -12.57
N VAL A 117 16.17 -20.48 -11.63
CA VAL A 117 15.73 -21.85 -11.35
C VAL A 117 14.21 -21.92 -11.39
N TRP A 118 13.66 -22.86 -12.15
CA TRP A 118 12.23 -23.12 -12.25
C TRP A 118 11.88 -24.44 -11.57
N LEU A 119 11.01 -24.38 -10.56
CA LEU A 119 10.54 -25.52 -9.77
C LEU A 119 9.04 -25.73 -10.00
N LEU A 120 8.65 -26.79 -10.71
CA LEU A 120 7.25 -27.20 -10.75
C LEU A 120 6.94 -28.08 -9.54
N LEU A 121 6.04 -27.64 -8.69
CA LEU A 121 5.56 -28.39 -7.52
C LEU A 121 4.31 -29.20 -7.93
N ASP A 122 4.47 -30.53 -8.04
CA ASP A 122 3.41 -31.45 -8.45
C ASP A 122 3.06 -32.45 -7.31
N GLY A 123 2.44 -31.93 -6.27
CA GLY A 123 2.04 -32.73 -5.10
C GLY A 123 3.21 -33.02 -4.17
N VAL A 124 3.92 -32.00 -3.74
CA VAL A 124 4.98 -32.10 -2.74
C VAL A 124 4.39 -31.97 -1.31
N ASP A 125 4.99 -32.72 -0.38
CA ASP A 125 4.73 -32.62 1.06
C ASP A 125 6.08 -32.58 1.76
N LEU A 126 6.49 -31.39 2.20
CA LEU A 126 7.80 -31.12 2.78
C LEU A 126 7.66 -30.80 4.26
N TYR A 127 8.49 -31.44 5.07
CA TYR A 127 8.68 -31.12 6.47
C TYR A 127 10.16 -30.96 6.77
N CYS A 128 10.53 -29.92 7.50
CA CYS A 128 11.88 -29.72 8.01
C CYS A 128 11.83 -29.32 9.48
N SER A 129 12.45 -30.12 10.35
CA SER A 129 12.36 -29.95 11.80
C SER A 129 13.20 -28.79 12.35
N GLU A 130 14.29 -28.40 11.67
CA GLU A 130 15.29 -27.45 12.19
C GLU A 130 15.73 -26.39 11.17
N ASP A 131 15.02 -26.25 10.03
CA ASP A 131 15.35 -25.30 8.96
C ASP A 131 14.11 -25.00 8.10
N ALA A 132 14.25 -24.15 7.08
CA ALA A 132 13.23 -23.94 6.05
C ALA A 132 13.00 -25.23 5.23
N CYS A 133 11.77 -25.44 4.78
CA CYS A 133 11.44 -26.52 3.85
C CYS A 133 11.99 -26.27 2.44
N LEU A 134 12.03 -25.01 2.03
CA LEU A 134 12.64 -24.57 0.78
C LEU A 134 13.54 -23.36 1.06
N ARG A 135 14.80 -23.49 0.67
CA ARG A 135 15.80 -22.43 0.76
C ARG A 135 16.37 -22.10 -0.61
N ALA A 136 16.37 -20.83 -0.98
CA ALA A 136 17.09 -20.31 -2.11
C ALA A 136 18.33 -19.57 -1.60
N ASP A 137 19.44 -20.31 -1.42
CA ASP A 137 20.68 -19.76 -0.86
C ASP A 137 21.47 -18.96 -1.89
N GLN A 138 21.40 -19.37 -3.16
CA GLN A 138 22.10 -18.69 -4.25
C GLN A 138 21.42 -18.98 -5.59
N ALA A 139 20.66 -18.00 -6.08
CA ALA A 139 20.08 -17.98 -7.41
C ALA A 139 19.82 -16.51 -7.77
N GLU A 140 19.76 -16.15 -9.04
CA GLU A 140 19.29 -14.83 -9.44
C GLU A 140 17.78 -14.66 -9.16
N LYS A 141 17.00 -15.68 -9.45
CA LYS A 141 15.57 -15.77 -9.14
C LYS A 141 15.08 -17.21 -9.14
N VAL A 142 14.21 -17.53 -8.21
CA VAL A 142 13.53 -18.83 -8.14
C VAL A 142 12.05 -18.65 -8.51
N PHE A 143 11.59 -19.44 -9.48
CA PHE A 143 10.19 -19.51 -9.88
C PHE A 143 9.58 -20.81 -9.36
N LEU A 144 8.57 -20.70 -8.49
CA LEU A 144 7.77 -21.81 -8.00
C LEU A 144 6.45 -21.86 -8.78
N THR A 145 6.32 -22.82 -9.70
CA THR A 145 5.07 -23.04 -10.42
C THR A 145 4.25 -24.13 -9.73
N LEU A 146 3.04 -23.81 -9.31
CA LEU A 146 2.10 -24.78 -8.74
C LEU A 146 1.37 -25.50 -9.88
N ALA A 147 1.66 -26.79 -10.06
CA ALA A 147 1.09 -27.58 -11.13
C ALA A 147 -0.45 -27.58 -11.08
N ASP A 148 -1.10 -27.62 -12.23
CA ASP A 148 -2.56 -27.59 -12.31
C ASP A 148 -3.22 -28.70 -11.45
N GLY A 149 -4.11 -28.28 -10.56
CA GLY A 149 -4.81 -29.18 -9.62
C GLY A 149 -3.94 -29.84 -8.57
N SER A 150 -2.64 -29.53 -8.49
CA SER A 150 -1.75 -30.05 -7.45
C SER A 150 -2.10 -29.48 -6.07
N LYS A 151 -1.77 -30.24 -5.04
CA LYS A 151 -1.84 -29.82 -3.64
C LYS A 151 -0.47 -30.00 -3.04
N ASN A 152 0.14 -28.92 -2.65
CA ASN A 152 1.47 -28.86 -2.09
C ASN A 152 1.40 -28.40 -0.65
N ARG A 153 2.27 -28.88 0.19
CA ARG A 153 2.34 -28.54 1.61
C ARG A 153 3.79 -28.41 2.06
N MET A 154 4.06 -27.41 2.88
CA MET A 154 5.34 -27.19 3.54
C MET A 154 5.09 -26.84 5.01
N GLU A 155 5.81 -27.52 5.92
CA GLU A 155 5.68 -27.28 7.36
C GLU A 155 7.05 -27.29 8.03
N SER A 156 7.37 -26.27 8.83
CA SER A 156 8.59 -26.21 9.62
C SER A 156 8.41 -26.75 11.03
N GLY A 157 9.52 -27.07 11.70
CA GLY A 157 9.53 -27.34 13.13
C GLY A 157 9.40 -26.07 13.98
N GLU A 158 9.29 -26.27 15.30
CA GLU A 158 9.13 -25.19 16.29
C GLU A 158 10.43 -24.39 16.56
N THR A 159 11.58 -24.88 16.12
CA THR A 159 12.89 -24.24 16.35
C THR A 159 13.81 -24.50 15.18
N TYR A 160 14.65 -23.52 14.85
CA TYR A 160 15.66 -23.66 13.81
C TYR A 160 17.04 -23.95 14.41
N SER A 161 17.87 -24.68 13.68
CA SER A 161 19.25 -24.97 14.06
C SER A 161 20.07 -23.67 14.12
N GLN A 162 21.17 -23.70 14.91
CA GLN A 162 22.06 -22.55 14.97
C GLN A 162 22.64 -22.18 13.58
N THR A 163 22.85 -23.17 12.71
CA THR A 163 23.33 -22.92 11.34
C THR A 163 22.29 -22.16 10.53
N ALA A 164 21.02 -22.58 10.55
CA ALA A 164 19.94 -21.87 9.87
C ALA A 164 19.80 -20.43 10.37
N LEU A 165 19.91 -20.22 11.71
CA LEU A 165 19.85 -18.89 12.31
C LEU A 165 21.05 -18.02 11.94
N ASP A 166 22.25 -18.59 11.86
CA ASP A 166 23.47 -17.89 11.47
C ASP A 166 23.43 -17.50 9.97
N ASP A 167 22.71 -18.28 9.14
CA ASP A 167 22.46 -18.01 7.74
C ASP A 167 21.28 -17.03 7.51
N GLY A 168 20.59 -16.62 8.59
CA GLY A 168 19.49 -15.65 8.56
C GLY A 168 18.13 -16.25 8.20
N THR A 169 18.01 -17.59 8.10
CA THR A 169 16.75 -18.25 7.74
C THR A 169 15.62 -17.90 8.72
N GLY A 170 14.55 -17.31 8.20
CA GLY A 170 13.42 -16.82 8.98
C GLY A 170 12.07 -17.42 8.61
N GLY A 171 11.92 -18.13 7.50
CA GLY A 171 10.64 -18.63 6.96
C GLY A 171 10.63 -20.11 6.65
N VAL A 172 9.45 -20.67 6.43
CA VAL A 172 9.28 -22.04 5.88
C VAL A 172 9.76 -22.10 4.43
N ILE A 173 9.52 -21.03 3.68
CA ILE A 173 10.21 -20.72 2.43
C ILE A 173 11.12 -19.54 2.72
N PHE A 174 12.40 -19.68 2.45
CA PHE A 174 13.40 -18.63 2.63
C PHE A 174 14.15 -18.39 1.31
N ALA A 175 14.25 -17.12 0.90
CA ALA A 175 14.99 -16.74 -0.29
C ALA A 175 15.93 -15.57 0.00
N HIS A 176 17.21 -15.70 -0.40
CA HIS A 176 18.16 -14.60 -0.34
C HIS A 176 18.00 -13.61 -1.49
N ASP A 177 17.48 -14.08 -2.62
CA ASP A 177 17.25 -13.33 -3.84
C ASP A 177 15.75 -13.39 -4.20
N ASP A 178 15.39 -12.99 -5.39
CA ASP A 178 14.00 -12.91 -5.86
C ASP A 178 13.26 -14.25 -5.85
N LEU A 179 12.01 -14.20 -5.42
CA LEU A 179 11.09 -15.33 -5.44
C LEU A 179 9.81 -14.99 -6.21
N SER A 180 9.40 -15.87 -7.11
CA SER A 180 8.13 -15.76 -7.83
C SER A 180 7.32 -17.05 -7.70
N ILE A 181 6.04 -16.92 -7.34
CA ILE A 181 5.09 -18.04 -7.23
C ILE A 181 3.98 -17.84 -8.25
N ASN A 182 3.75 -18.85 -9.10
CA ASN A 182 2.69 -18.81 -10.10
C ASN A 182 2.04 -20.19 -10.29
N GLY A 183 1.17 -20.33 -11.29
CA GLY A 183 0.47 -21.59 -11.55
C GLY A 183 -0.99 -21.56 -11.09
N SER A 184 -1.63 -22.75 -11.07
CA SER A 184 -3.06 -22.89 -10.72
C SER A 184 -3.32 -23.93 -9.62
N GLY A 185 -2.26 -24.53 -9.08
CA GLY A 185 -2.34 -25.45 -7.95
C GLY A 185 -2.53 -24.72 -6.62
N SER A 186 -2.41 -25.47 -5.52
CA SER A 186 -2.47 -24.92 -4.17
C SER A 186 -1.19 -25.21 -3.38
N LEU A 187 -0.88 -24.30 -2.44
CA LEU A 187 0.24 -24.42 -1.51
C LEU A 187 -0.22 -24.04 -0.11
N GLU A 188 -0.13 -24.99 0.82
CA GLU A 188 -0.30 -24.76 2.25
C GLU A 188 1.08 -24.61 2.90
N ILE A 189 1.29 -23.53 3.65
CA ILE A 189 2.50 -23.25 4.42
C ILE A 189 2.13 -23.13 5.88
N VAL A 190 2.75 -23.96 6.72
CA VAL A 190 2.56 -23.94 8.17
C VAL A 190 3.91 -23.65 8.83
N ALA A 191 4.08 -22.42 9.26
CA ALA A 191 5.23 -22.04 10.05
C ALA A 191 4.93 -22.31 11.52
N ASN A 192 5.81 -23.09 12.16
CA ASN A 192 5.81 -23.25 13.62
C ASN A 192 6.91 -22.38 14.26
N TYR A 193 7.73 -21.71 13.44
CA TYR A 193 8.79 -20.77 13.84
C TYR A 193 8.85 -19.59 12.88
N LYS A 194 8.77 -18.37 13.40
CA LYS A 194 8.82 -17.09 12.64
C LYS A 194 7.83 -17.01 11.47
N HIS A 195 8.34 -16.75 10.25
CA HIS A 195 7.53 -16.39 9.09
C HIS A 195 7.10 -17.59 8.24
N GLY A 196 6.05 -17.41 7.48
CA GLY A 196 5.67 -18.41 6.46
C GLY A 196 6.58 -18.33 5.23
N ILE A 197 6.64 -17.16 4.61
CA ILE A 197 7.60 -16.83 3.54
C ILE A 197 8.47 -15.69 4.04
N ASP A 198 9.79 -15.80 3.84
CA ASP A 198 10.76 -14.77 4.16
C ASP A 198 11.70 -14.60 2.95
N ALA A 199 11.57 -13.47 2.23
CA ALA A 199 12.36 -13.15 1.05
C ALA A 199 13.18 -11.89 1.29
N ASN A 200 14.49 -11.95 1.09
CA ASN A 200 15.36 -10.81 1.32
C ASN A 200 15.26 -9.73 0.23
N ASP A 201 14.74 -10.06 -0.93
CA ASP A 201 14.54 -9.14 -2.05
C ASP A 201 13.05 -9.13 -2.44
N ASP A 202 12.72 -9.31 -3.71
CA ASP A 202 11.36 -9.26 -4.25
C ASP A 202 10.56 -10.56 -4.06
N LEU A 203 9.31 -10.44 -3.66
CA LEU A 203 8.34 -11.53 -3.70
C LEU A 203 7.19 -11.23 -4.67
N VAL A 204 7.02 -12.08 -5.66
CA VAL A 204 5.91 -12.01 -6.62
C VAL A 204 4.98 -13.21 -6.45
N ILE A 205 3.67 -12.96 -6.33
CA ILE A 205 2.65 -14.02 -6.38
C ILE A 205 1.71 -13.74 -7.56
N ALA A 206 1.89 -14.48 -8.65
CA ALA A 206 1.21 -14.27 -9.93
C ALA A 206 0.27 -15.43 -10.29
N GLY A 207 -0.39 -16.02 -9.31
CA GLY A 207 -1.35 -17.11 -9.47
C GLY A 207 -1.33 -18.13 -8.34
N GLY A 208 -2.18 -19.14 -8.44
CA GLY A 208 -2.31 -20.20 -7.44
C GLY A 208 -3.23 -19.85 -6.26
N SER A 209 -3.38 -20.82 -5.36
CA SER A 209 -4.10 -20.66 -4.10
C SER A 209 -3.15 -20.96 -2.93
N LEU A 210 -2.82 -19.93 -2.17
CA LEU A 210 -1.90 -20.03 -1.04
C LEU A 210 -2.66 -19.88 0.28
N GLN A 211 -2.35 -20.75 1.22
CA GLN A 211 -2.79 -20.61 2.60
C GLN A 211 -1.56 -20.66 3.50
N ILE A 212 -1.32 -19.62 4.27
CA ILE A 212 -0.10 -19.44 5.08
C ILE A 212 -0.51 -19.14 6.51
N SER A 213 0.06 -19.89 7.46
CA SER A 213 -0.07 -19.61 8.88
C SER A 213 1.30 -19.51 9.54
N ALA A 214 1.51 -18.47 10.37
CA ALA A 214 2.78 -18.19 11.01
C ALA A 214 2.61 -17.56 12.39
N PRO A 215 3.52 -17.84 13.35
CA PRO A 215 3.52 -17.18 14.66
C PRO A 215 4.11 -15.75 14.65
N ALA A 216 4.79 -15.35 13.60
CA ALA A 216 5.22 -14.00 13.29
C ALA A 216 4.49 -13.53 12.01
N ASP A 217 5.14 -12.84 11.07
CA ASP A 217 4.50 -12.42 9.83
C ASP A 217 4.20 -13.64 8.94
N ALA A 218 3.03 -13.63 8.32
CA ALA A 218 2.75 -14.72 7.38
C ALA A 218 3.64 -14.61 6.13
N ILE A 219 3.84 -13.37 5.64
CA ILE A 219 4.78 -13.04 4.57
C ILE A 219 5.65 -11.88 5.02
N HIS A 220 6.97 -12.05 4.92
CA HIS A 220 7.96 -11.00 5.12
C HIS A 220 8.84 -10.90 3.87
N CYS A 221 9.07 -9.68 3.38
CA CYS A 221 10.06 -9.44 2.34
C CYS A 221 10.68 -8.04 2.51
N ASN A 222 11.81 -7.77 1.82
CA ASN A 222 12.49 -6.50 1.99
C ASN A 222 12.13 -5.50 0.89
N ASP A 223 12.24 -5.89 -0.40
CA ASP A 223 12.19 -4.90 -1.47
C ASP A 223 10.78 -4.68 -2.00
N SER A 224 10.07 -5.73 -2.39
CA SER A 224 8.67 -5.57 -2.76
C SER A 224 7.83 -6.84 -2.62
N PHE A 225 6.54 -6.63 -2.35
CA PHE A 225 5.51 -7.65 -2.54
C PHE A 225 4.60 -7.25 -3.69
N ARG A 226 4.44 -8.14 -4.67
CA ARG A 226 3.60 -7.89 -5.84
C ARG A 226 2.66 -9.05 -6.10
N MET A 227 1.36 -8.78 -6.23
CA MET A 227 0.35 -9.82 -6.43
C MET A 227 -0.58 -9.56 -7.61
N THR A 228 -0.85 -10.61 -8.37
CA THR A 228 -1.89 -10.63 -9.41
C THR A 228 -2.48 -12.03 -9.55
N ASP A 229 -3.77 -12.12 -9.86
CA ASP A 229 -4.50 -13.35 -10.23
C ASP A 229 -4.38 -14.53 -9.24
N ALA A 230 -3.94 -14.28 -8.01
CA ALA A 230 -3.80 -15.27 -6.96
C ALA A 230 -4.96 -15.22 -5.94
N SER A 231 -5.11 -16.31 -5.19
CA SER A 231 -5.97 -16.35 -4.00
C SER A 231 -5.11 -16.66 -2.78
N VAL A 232 -4.94 -15.68 -1.90
CA VAL A 232 -4.02 -15.77 -0.76
C VAL A 232 -4.80 -15.57 0.53
N THR A 233 -4.61 -16.49 1.49
CA THR A 233 -5.17 -16.41 2.84
C THR A 233 -4.01 -16.46 3.84
N LEU A 234 -3.92 -15.48 4.72
CA LEU A 234 -2.85 -15.30 5.70
C LEU A 234 -3.42 -15.32 7.13
N GLU A 235 -2.82 -16.12 8.00
CA GLU A 235 -3.05 -16.12 9.44
C GLU A 235 -1.72 -15.83 10.13
N ALA A 236 -1.59 -14.68 10.81
CA ALA A 236 -0.33 -14.19 11.36
C ALA A 236 -0.43 -13.87 12.86
N GLY A 237 0.63 -14.20 13.59
CA GLY A 237 0.78 -13.83 15.00
C GLY A 237 1.40 -12.44 15.19
N ASP A 238 1.89 -11.82 14.12
CA ASP A 238 2.36 -10.45 14.00
C ASP A 238 1.73 -9.86 12.72
N ASP A 239 2.48 -9.32 11.77
CA ASP A 239 1.91 -8.74 10.56
C ASP A 239 1.46 -9.81 9.55
N GLY A 240 0.36 -9.52 8.86
CA GLY A 240 -0.09 -10.40 7.77
C GLY A 240 0.90 -10.43 6.62
N LEU A 241 1.26 -9.26 6.14
CA LEU A 241 2.24 -9.01 5.10
C LEU A 241 3.12 -7.83 5.49
N ALA A 242 4.43 -8.04 5.62
CA ALA A 242 5.41 -7.02 5.96
C ALA A 242 6.43 -6.83 4.83
N VAL A 243 6.63 -5.57 4.39
CA VAL A 243 7.72 -5.17 3.49
C VAL A 243 8.60 -4.17 4.22
N SER A 244 9.82 -4.57 4.62
CA SER A 244 10.64 -3.87 5.61
C SER A 244 11.78 -3.02 5.03
N GLY A 245 12.06 -3.12 3.73
CA GLY A 245 13.12 -2.34 3.09
C GLY A 245 12.75 -0.86 2.97
N ALA A 246 13.70 0.03 3.19
CA ALA A 246 13.48 1.48 3.27
C ALA A 246 12.86 2.15 2.01
N GLN A 247 12.78 1.45 0.89
CA GLN A 247 12.09 1.85 -0.34
C GLN A 247 11.19 0.72 -0.82
N GLY A 248 10.82 -0.17 0.10
CA GLY A 248 9.95 -1.30 -0.18
C GLY A 248 8.55 -0.86 -0.57
N TYR A 249 7.83 -1.70 -1.28
CA TYR A 249 6.44 -1.38 -1.61
C TYR A 249 5.58 -2.63 -1.75
N VAL A 250 4.28 -2.44 -1.56
CA VAL A 250 3.24 -3.44 -1.82
C VAL A 250 2.46 -3.02 -3.06
N TYR A 251 2.33 -3.93 -4.03
CA TYR A 251 1.55 -3.70 -5.24
C TYR A 251 0.53 -4.81 -5.49
N LEU A 252 -0.74 -4.45 -5.53
CA LEU A 252 -1.86 -5.37 -5.69
C LEU A 252 -2.66 -5.01 -6.94
N ARG A 253 -2.55 -5.83 -7.99
CA ARG A 253 -3.23 -5.60 -9.28
C ARG A 253 -4.58 -6.31 -9.37
N SER A 254 -4.67 -7.55 -8.90
CA SER A 254 -5.88 -8.38 -8.96
C SER A 254 -5.75 -9.60 -8.04
N GLY A 255 -6.81 -10.41 -7.98
CA GLY A 255 -6.86 -11.60 -7.12
C GLY A 255 -7.65 -11.37 -5.84
N SER A 256 -7.49 -12.27 -4.87
CA SER A 256 -8.09 -12.16 -3.55
C SER A 256 -7.05 -12.31 -2.46
N LEU A 257 -7.09 -11.42 -1.47
CA LEU A 257 -6.22 -11.44 -0.30
C LEU A 257 -7.09 -11.36 0.97
N GLU A 258 -7.02 -12.39 1.80
CA GLU A 258 -7.69 -12.45 3.09
C GLU A 258 -6.63 -12.55 4.18
N ILE A 259 -6.64 -11.60 5.12
CA ILE A 259 -5.66 -11.53 6.21
C ILE A 259 -6.38 -11.55 7.55
N SER A 260 -5.83 -12.33 8.48
CA SER A 260 -6.12 -12.28 9.91
C SER A 260 -4.81 -12.19 10.67
N SER A 261 -4.55 -11.06 11.33
CA SER A 261 -3.29 -10.74 12.01
C SER A 261 -3.49 -10.18 13.41
N ILE A 262 -2.41 -10.12 14.20
CA ILE A 262 -2.37 -9.42 15.49
C ILE A 262 -1.71 -8.06 15.35
N GLY A 263 -0.62 -7.96 14.58
CA GLY A 263 -0.02 -6.73 14.12
C GLY A 263 -0.77 -6.17 12.91
N ASP A 264 -0.13 -5.36 12.09
CA ASP A 264 -0.75 -4.78 10.89
C ASP A 264 -1.21 -5.86 9.92
N ALA A 265 -2.35 -5.64 9.25
CA ALA A 265 -2.68 -6.59 8.21
C ALA A 265 -1.73 -6.45 7.00
N VAL A 266 -1.40 -5.23 6.62
CA VAL A 266 -0.37 -4.93 5.60
C VAL A 266 0.52 -3.81 6.12
N HIS A 267 1.82 -4.09 6.26
CA HIS A 267 2.85 -3.11 6.60
C HIS A 267 3.82 -2.92 5.43
N SER A 268 4.11 -1.68 5.11
CA SER A 268 5.13 -1.33 4.10
C SER A 268 5.99 -0.16 4.59
N ALA A 269 7.30 -0.34 4.63
CA ALA A 269 8.25 0.75 4.88
C ALA A 269 8.31 1.79 3.73
N GLY A 270 7.47 1.66 2.73
CA GLY A 270 7.31 2.59 1.62
C GLY A 270 5.86 2.71 1.17
N ASP A 271 5.59 2.41 -0.08
CA ASP A 271 4.27 2.62 -0.67
C ASP A 271 3.38 1.37 -0.62
N VAL A 272 2.06 1.59 -0.53
CA VAL A 272 1.04 0.55 -0.79
C VAL A 272 0.16 1.01 -1.94
N ILE A 273 0.13 0.22 -3.01
CA ILE A 273 -0.55 0.54 -4.27
C ILE A 273 -1.59 -0.53 -4.58
N LEU A 274 -2.86 -0.16 -4.59
CA LEU A 274 -3.98 -1.04 -4.90
C LEU A 274 -4.68 -0.60 -6.20
N GLU A 275 -4.48 -1.38 -7.27
CA GLU A 275 -5.17 -1.15 -8.56
C GLU A 275 -6.45 -1.97 -8.71
N GLY A 276 -6.58 -3.09 -7.97
CA GLY A 276 -7.74 -3.96 -8.08
C GLY A 276 -7.67 -5.16 -7.13
N GLY A 277 -8.59 -6.11 -7.32
CA GLY A 277 -8.70 -7.28 -6.47
C GLY A 277 -9.76 -7.13 -5.37
N SER A 278 -9.89 -8.17 -4.54
CA SER A 278 -10.80 -8.20 -3.40
C SER A 278 -10.00 -8.51 -2.13
N LEU A 279 -9.92 -7.54 -1.23
CA LEU A 279 -9.14 -7.64 -0.01
C LEU A 279 -10.07 -7.62 1.19
N THR A 280 -9.82 -8.52 2.14
CA THR A 280 -10.46 -8.52 3.46
C THR A 280 -9.37 -8.57 4.52
N LEU A 281 -9.19 -7.48 5.26
CA LEU A 281 -8.14 -7.31 6.25
C LEU A 281 -8.76 -7.24 7.64
N ASN A 282 -8.47 -8.22 8.49
CA ASN A 282 -8.97 -8.29 9.86
C ASN A 282 -7.77 -8.35 10.81
N THR A 283 -7.61 -7.32 11.63
CA THR A 283 -6.44 -7.19 12.50
C THR A 283 -6.79 -6.58 13.85
N SER A 284 -5.83 -6.63 14.80
CA SER A 284 -5.91 -5.95 16.09
C SER A 284 -5.12 -4.64 16.12
N ASP A 285 -4.32 -4.37 15.11
CA ASP A 285 -3.56 -3.14 14.86
C ASP A 285 -4.06 -2.49 13.56
N ASP A 286 -3.23 -1.93 12.72
CA ASP A 286 -3.70 -1.16 11.58
C ASP A 286 -4.06 -2.04 10.38
N GLY A 287 -5.13 -1.66 9.68
CA GLY A 287 -5.53 -2.35 8.46
C GLY A 287 -4.45 -2.28 7.38
N ILE A 288 -3.93 -1.09 7.13
CA ILE A 288 -2.76 -0.84 6.28
C ILE A 288 -1.92 0.26 6.90
N HIS A 289 -0.64 -0.04 7.13
CA HIS A 289 0.38 0.93 7.54
C HIS A 289 1.41 1.09 6.41
N ALA A 290 1.55 2.30 5.90
CA ALA A 290 2.53 2.63 4.85
C ALA A 290 3.37 3.84 5.27
N ASP A 291 4.68 3.66 5.49
CA ASP A 291 5.56 4.77 5.90
C ASP A 291 5.60 5.93 4.88
N SER A 292 5.23 5.68 3.63
CA SER A 292 5.26 6.68 2.56
C SER A 292 3.85 7.00 2.04
N SER A 293 3.26 6.17 1.21
CA SER A 293 1.99 6.49 0.59
C SER A 293 1.05 5.29 0.48
N PHE A 294 -0.24 5.56 0.60
CA PHE A 294 -1.29 4.63 0.19
C PHE A 294 -2.01 5.19 -1.02
N SER A 295 -2.20 4.37 -2.06
CA SER A 295 -3.00 4.73 -3.22
C SER A 295 -3.93 3.61 -3.64
N MET A 296 -5.22 3.94 -3.88
CA MET A 296 -6.23 3.02 -4.37
C MET A 296 -6.92 3.58 -5.60
N SER A 297 -6.79 2.89 -6.72
CA SER A 297 -7.43 3.25 -7.99
C SER A 297 -8.55 2.31 -8.42
N GLY A 298 -8.70 1.15 -7.74
CA GLY A 298 -9.74 0.17 -8.03
C GLY A 298 -9.78 -0.97 -7.02
N GLY A 299 -10.66 -1.95 -7.23
CA GLY A 299 -10.84 -3.10 -6.34
C GLY A 299 -11.82 -2.86 -5.20
N ASP A 300 -11.98 -3.88 -4.35
CA ASP A 300 -12.81 -3.88 -3.16
C ASP A 300 -11.93 -4.16 -1.95
N LEU A 301 -11.80 -3.18 -1.05
CA LEU A 301 -11.06 -3.29 0.22
C LEU A 301 -12.03 -3.19 1.39
N SER A 302 -12.10 -4.25 2.17
CA SER A 302 -12.89 -4.32 3.41
C SER A 302 -11.97 -4.54 4.60
N ILE A 303 -12.05 -3.64 5.59
CA ILE A 303 -11.35 -3.72 6.86
C ILE A 303 -12.44 -3.82 7.95
N PRO A 304 -12.93 -5.04 8.27
CA PRO A 304 -14.05 -5.21 9.18
C PRO A 304 -13.69 -5.02 10.65
N GLN A 305 -12.41 -5.02 10.98
CA GLN A 305 -11.88 -4.74 12.30
C GLN A 305 -10.41 -4.32 12.19
N CYS A 306 -10.06 -3.21 12.84
CA CYS A 306 -8.70 -2.70 12.99
C CYS A 306 -8.62 -1.71 14.16
N TYR A 307 -7.43 -1.28 14.53
CA TYR A 307 -7.21 -0.12 15.39
C TYR A 307 -7.36 1.13 14.53
N GLU A 308 -6.43 1.44 13.64
CA GLU A 308 -6.62 2.42 12.57
C GLU A 308 -6.92 1.73 11.23
N GLY A 309 -7.66 2.42 10.37
CA GLY A 309 -8.03 1.85 9.07
C GLY A 309 -6.86 1.81 8.11
N ILE A 310 -6.39 2.99 7.74
CA ILE A 310 -5.22 3.20 6.87
C ILE A 310 -4.40 4.34 7.43
N GLU A 311 -3.17 4.05 7.82
CA GLU A 311 -2.16 5.03 8.20
C GLU A 311 -1.12 5.17 7.09
N ALA A 312 -0.87 6.41 6.65
CA ALA A 312 0.18 6.71 5.69
C ALA A 312 0.55 8.20 5.76
N ARG A 313 1.68 8.58 5.21
CA ARG A 313 2.01 10.00 5.07
C ARG A 313 1.10 10.70 4.06
N THR A 314 0.74 10.02 2.98
CA THR A 314 -0.21 10.53 1.98
C THR A 314 -1.18 9.45 1.54
N ILE A 315 -2.46 9.80 1.42
CA ILE A 315 -3.52 8.85 1.07
C ILE A 315 -4.26 9.35 -0.16
N GLU A 316 -4.30 8.55 -1.23
CA GLU A 316 -5.05 8.84 -2.45
C GLU A 316 -6.11 7.76 -2.75
N LEU A 317 -7.36 8.18 -2.86
CA LEU A 317 -8.47 7.37 -3.31
C LEU A 317 -8.99 7.90 -4.64
N SER A 318 -8.66 7.24 -5.74
CA SER A 318 -9.13 7.61 -7.08
C SER A 318 -10.18 6.67 -7.67
N GLY A 319 -10.41 5.51 -7.03
CA GLY A 319 -11.41 4.53 -7.46
C GLY A 319 -11.57 3.37 -6.48
N GLY A 320 -12.44 2.41 -6.82
CA GLY A 320 -12.71 1.23 -5.99
C GLY A 320 -13.72 1.47 -4.86
N ASN A 321 -13.88 0.47 -4.00
CA ASN A 321 -14.75 0.52 -2.82
C ASN A 321 -13.93 0.21 -1.58
N LEU A 322 -13.90 1.14 -0.63
CA LEU A 322 -13.20 1.02 0.64
C LEU A 322 -14.21 1.07 1.78
N SER A 323 -14.22 0.07 2.64
CA SER A 323 -15.03 0.06 3.86
C SER A 323 -14.17 -0.26 5.09
N ILE A 324 -14.23 0.60 6.10
CA ILE A 324 -13.42 0.54 7.31
C ILE A 324 -14.33 0.52 8.53
N TYR A 325 -14.08 -0.42 9.45
CA TYR A 325 -14.65 -0.46 10.79
C TYR A 325 -13.48 -0.45 11.78
N CYS A 326 -13.17 0.72 12.31
CA CYS A 326 -12.00 0.99 13.14
C CYS A 326 -12.35 1.27 14.61
N LEU A 327 -11.34 1.18 15.46
CA LEU A 327 -11.43 1.56 16.88
C LEU A 327 -10.88 2.96 17.12
N ASP A 328 -10.00 3.46 16.26
CA ASP A 328 -9.44 4.79 16.24
C ASP A 328 -9.71 5.44 14.88
N ASP A 329 -8.74 6.01 14.19
CA ASP A 329 -8.99 6.77 12.97
C ASP A 329 -9.35 5.89 11.76
N GLY A 330 -10.17 6.44 10.87
CA GLY A 330 -10.51 5.76 9.62
C GLY A 330 -9.40 5.84 8.59
N LEU A 331 -9.03 7.05 8.20
CA LEU A 331 -7.86 7.37 7.39
C LEU A 331 -7.01 8.34 8.20
N ASN A 332 -5.75 8.01 8.43
CA ASN A 332 -4.80 8.83 9.17
C ASN A 332 -3.62 9.21 8.27
N ALA A 333 -3.58 10.48 7.79
CA ALA A 333 -2.45 11.00 7.06
C ALA A 333 -1.53 11.78 8.00
N ASN A 334 -0.55 11.08 8.60
CA ASN A 334 0.41 11.68 9.49
C ASN A 334 1.83 11.70 8.86
N GLY A 335 2.60 12.73 9.19
CA GLY A 335 4.01 12.78 8.79
C GLY A 335 4.84 11.99 9.79
N THR A 336 5.69 11.09 9.28
CA THR A 336 6.58 10.22 10.03
C THR A 336 7.17 10.85 11.29
N ASP A 337 7.20 10.07 12.38
CA ASP A 337 8.05 10.23 13.56
C ASP A 337 7.80 11.39 14.56
N ALA A 338 6.63 11.94 14.62
CA ALA A 338 6.20 12.54 15.88
C ALA A 338 5.44 11.46 16.68
N GLY A 339 6.17 10.48 17.22
CA GLY A 339 5.59 9.45 18.09
C GLY A 339 4.70 10.05 19.16
N PHE A 340 3.43 10.16 18.87
CA PHE A 340 2.35 10.53 19.79
C PHE A 340 1.70 9.27 20.36
N GLY A 341 2.46 8.19 20.45
CA GLY A 341 2.09 6.96 21.13
C GLY A 341 2.86 6.79 22.43
N GLY A 342 2.31 7.27 23.55
CA GLY A 342 2.77 6.90 24.87
C GLY A 342 3.40 8.02 25.71
N PHE A 343 2.77 8.34 26.81
CA PHE A 343 3.33 9.12 27.91
C PHE A 343 4.68 8.58 28.38
N GLY A 344 5.78 9.12 27.89
CA GLY A 344 7.09 8.73 28.40
C GLY A 344 8.31 9.31 27.73
N ARG A 345 8.69 10.51 28.15
CA ARG A 345 10.07 11.02 28.22
C ARG A 345 10.75 11.57 26.95
N ASP A 346 10.74 12.91 26.96
CA ASP A 346 11.90 13.75 26.62
C ASP A 346 12.93 13.17 25.62
N GLN A 347 12.65 13.27 24.36
CA GLN A 347 13.67 13.70 23.41
C GLN A 347 13.05 14.74 22.48
N GLN A 348 13.22 15.98 22.85
CA GLN A 348 13.08 17.13 21.99
C GLN A 348 14.20 17.03 20.94
N LEU A 349 14.01 16.15 19.95
CA LEU A 349 14.73 16.23 18.70
C LEU A 349 14.09 17.42 17.96
N ALA A 350 14.85 18.48 17.84
CA ALA A 350 14.55 19.57 16.93
C ALA A 350 14.45 18.93 15.53
N VAL A 351 13.23 18.72 15.06
CA VAL A 351 12.96 18.46 13.65
C VAL A 351 13.46 19.71 12.94
N ASP A 352 14.51 19.57 12.16
CA ASP A 352 14.96 20.63 11.27
C ASP A 352 13.77 20.97 10.37
N ALA A 353 13.31 22.21 10.42
CA ALA A 353 12.17 22.74 9.63
C ALA A 353 12.38 22.68 8.10
N ALA A 354 13.31 21.87 7.63
CA ALA A 354 13.63 21.61 6.22
C ALA A 354 13.03 20.28 5.70
N ASP A 355 12.39 19.48 6.56
CA ASP A 355 11.87 18.14 6.20
C ASP A 355 10.39 17.96 6.56
N SER A 356 9.59 19.03 6.57
CA SER A 356 8.14 18.92 6.59
C SER A 356 7.70 18.35 5.23
N GLN A 357 7.67 17.03 5.12
CA GLN A 357 7.05 16.38 3.98
C GLN A 357 5.54 16.66 4.06
N GLU A 358 4.94 17.05 2.96
CA GLU A 358 3.51 17.35 2.88
C GLU A 358 2.70 16.07 3.22
N THR A 359 1.74 16.19 4.11
CA THR A 359 0.73 15.16 4.42
C THR A 359 -0.58 15.56 3.79
N TRP A 360 -1.33 14.60 3.29
CA TRP A 360 -2.65 14.89 2.71
C TRP A 360 -3.51 13.63 2.50
N ILE A 361 -4.84 13.86 2.46
CA ILE A 361 -5.82 12.88 1.99
C ILE A 361 -6.51 13.45 0.76
N HIS A 362 -6.40 12.76 -0.37
CA HIS A 362 -7.08 13.12 -1.62
C HIS A 362 -8.11 12.06 -2.00
N VAL A 363 -9.37 12.45 -2.14
CA VAL A 363 -10.43 11.59 -2.66
C VAL A 363 -10.93 12.17 -3.99
N SER A 364 -10.56 11.51 -5.09
CA SER A 364 -10.96 11.92 -6.45
C SER A 364 -11.96 10.98 -7.10
N GLY A 365 -12.24 9.80 -6.50
CA GLY A 365 -13.18 8.82 -7.02
C GLY A 365 -13.47 7.69 -6.04
N GLY A 366 -14.21 6.68 -6.49
CA GLY A 366 -14.54 5.51 -5.67
C GLY A 366 -15.59 5.75 -4.60
N SER A 367 -15.66 4.84 -3.64
CA SER A 367 -16.59 4.87 -2.51
C SER A 367 -15.83 4.58 -1.22
N LEU A 368 -15.92 5.47 -0.25
CA LEU A 368 -15.34 5.35 1.08
C LEU A 368 -16.45 5.27 2.12
N LEU A 369 -16.41 4.25 2.96
CA LEU A 369 -17.22 4.12 4.16
C LEU A 369 -16.31 3.97 5.38
N VAL A 370 -16.42 4.87 6.35
CA VAL A 370 -15.77 4.77 7.66
C VAL A 370 -16.82 4.66 8.74
N VAL A 371 -16.70 3.68 9.63
CA VAL A 371 -17.56 3.49 10.78
C VAL A 371 -16.71 3.26 12.03
N ASN A 372 -16.92 4.10 13.06
CA ASN A 372 -16.33 3.90 14.37
C ASN A 372 -17.42 4.03 15.44
N GLU A 373 -17.73 2.93 16.14
CA GLU A 373 -18.82 2.86 17.10
C GLU A 373 -18.40 3.12 18.54
N SER A 374 -17.12 3.15 18.87
CA SER A 374 -16.64 2.99 20.24
C SER A 374 -15.63 4.01 20.73
N ALA A 375 -14.84 4.61 19.88
CA ALA A 375 -13.71 5.41 20.31
C ALA A 375 -14.10 6.78 20.91
N GLN A 376 -13.21 7.27 21.72
CA GLN A 376 -13.18 8.67 22.17
C GLN A 376 -11.91 9.26 21.60
N ASP A 377 -11.99 10.35 20.87
CA ASP A 377 -10.84 10.98 20.23
C ASP A 377 -10.38 10.23 18.97
N ALA A 378 -11.34 9.90 18.12
CA ALA A 378 -11.11 9.23 16.85
C ALA A 378 -11.70 10.05 15.72
N ASP A 379 -11.03 10.06 14.58
CA ASP A 379 -11.43 10.87 13.43
C ASP A 379 -11.74 10.01 12.20
N GLY A 380 -12.64 10.49 11.37
CA GLY A 380 -13.03 9.75 10.16
C GLY A 380 -11.98 9.84 9.07
N LEU A 381 -11.61 11.06 8.75
CA LEU A 381 -10.48 11.44 7.94
C LEU A 381 -9.65 12.38 8.79
N ASP A 382 -8.46 11.96 9.20
CA ASP A 382 -7.46 12.77 9.89
C ASP A 382 -6.28 13.05 8.98
N SER A 383 -5.90 14.31 8.85
CA SER A 383 -4.69 14.71 8.13
C SER A 383 -3.97 15.81 8.89
N ASN A 384 -2.70 15.59 9.20
CA ASN A 384 -1.83 16.66 9.69
C ASN A 384 -1.59 17.80 8.67
N GLY A 385 -2.14 17.68 7.46
CA GLY A 385 -2.05 18.62 6.35
C GLY A 385 -3.38 18.86 5.65
N ASP A 386 -3.43 18.61 4.35
CA ASP A 386 -4.58 18.93 3.51
C ASP A 386 -5.58 17.75 3.41
N ILE A 387 -6.87 18.07 3.27
CA ILE A 387 -7.90 17.13 2.84
C ILE A 387 -8.59 17.70 1.60
N THR A 388 -8.56 16.96 0.48
CA THR A 388 -9.20 17.39 -0.76
C THR A 388 -10.16 16.33 -1.28
N ILE A 389 -11.41 16.71 -1.51
CA ILE A 389 -12.41 15.84 -2.14
C ILE A 389 -12.81 16.45 -3.47
N SER A 390 -12.47 15.77 -4.58
CA SER A 390 -12.80 16.20 -5.94
C SER A 390 -13.75 15.28 -6.67
N GLY A 391 -14.11 14.12 -6.07
CA GLY A 391 -15.02 13.12 -6.63
C GLY A 391 -15.35 12.01 -5.64
N GLY A 392 -16.04 10.99 -6.11
CA GLY A 392 -16.39 9.82 -5.30
C GLY A 392 -17.56 10.02 -4.32
N THR A 393 -17.75 9.03 -3.45
CA THR A 393 -18.73 9.05 -2.37
C THR A 393 -18.02 8.81 -1.05
N VAL A 394 -18.18 9.71 -0.09
CA VAL A 394 -17.57 9.64 1.25
C VAL A 394 -18.67 9.58 2.29
N LEU A 395 -18.74 8.48 3.01
CA LEU A 395 -19.66 8.24 4.12
C LEU A 395 -18.86 8.00 5.39
N VAL A 396 -19.02 8.87 6.38
CA VAL A 396 -18.35 8.76 7.69
C VAL A 396 -19.38 8.72 8.77
N SER A 397 -19.27 7.77 9.69
CA SER A 397 -20.13 7.60 10.85
C SER A 397 -19.31 7.33 12.10
N LEU A 398 -19.02 8.35 12.87
CA LEU A 398 -18.35 8.24 14.15
C LEU A 398 -19.34 8.37 15.30
N CYS A 399 -19.09 7.69 16.41
CA CYS A 399 -19.93 7.79 17.59
C CYS A 399 -19.86 9.22 18.17
N ASN A 400 -21.01 9.69 18.70
CA ASN A 400 -21.09 10.99 19.36
C ASN A 400 -20.43 10.94 20.74
N SER A 401 -19.13 10.88 20.79
CA SER A 401 -18.32 10.73 22.00
C SER A 401 -17.06 11.58 21.91
N GLY A 402 -16.60 12.11 23.02
CA GLY A 402 -15.33 12.83 23.11
C GLY A 402 -15.19 13.99 22.13
N THR A 403 -14.09 14.00 21.43
CA THR A 403 -13.70 14.99 20.43
C THR A 403 -13.75 14.45 19.00
N ASN A 404 -14.40 13.29 18.77
CA ASN A 404 -14.49 12.64 17.47
C ASN A 404 -14.95 13.57 16.35
N CYS A 405 -14.08 13.84 15.39
CA CYS A 405 -14.34 14.62 14.19
C CYS A 405 -14.61 13.72 13.00
N ALA A 406 -15.63 14.04 12.21
CA ALA A 406 -15.83 13.31 10.96
C ALA A 406 -14.74 13.62 9.93
N ILE A 407 -14.21 14.86 9.99
CA ILE A 407 -13.08 15.33 9.20
C ILE A 407 -12.25 16.22 10.11
N ASP A 408 -10.97 15.91 10.29
CA ASP A 408 -9.95 16.74 10.96
C ASP A 408 -8.79 16.98 10.00
N TYR A 409 -8.30 18.21 9.93
CA TYR A 409 -7.22 18.58 9.02
C TYR A 409 -6.25 19.56 9.66
N GLY A 410 -5.04 19.64 9.17
CA GLY A 410 -3.96 20.45 9.75
C GLY A 410 -4.21 21.95 9.72
N SER A 411 -5.38 22.42 10.17
CA SER A 411 -5.79 23.84 10.16
C SER A 411 -4.82 24.73 10.93
N GLU A 412 -4.24 24.26 12.04
CA GLU A 412 -3.26 24.97 12.84
C GLU A 412 -1.90 25.13 12.14
N SER A 413 -1.60 24.23 11.23
CA SER A 413 -0.36 24.22 10.42
C SER A 413 -0.51 24.95 9.10
N GLY A 414 -1.75 25.37 8.76
CA GLY A 414 -2.10 26.05 7.52
C GLY A 414 -2.52 25.11 6.40
N GLY A 415 -2.89 23.87 6.75
CA GLY A 415 -3.58 22.92 5.88
C GLY A 415 -4.94 23.44 5.43
N VAL A 416 -5.48 22.88 4.37
CA VAL A 416 -6.77 23.24 3.78
C VAL A 416 -7.67 22.01 3.65
N CYS A 417 -8.99 22.23 3.87
CA CYS A 417 -10.01 21.22 3.63
C CYS A 417 -10.95 21.67 2.52
N GLU A 418 -10.77 21.13 1.31
CA GLU A 418 -11.48 21.61 0.12
C GLU A 418 -12.36 20.54 -0.53
N ILE A 419 -13.56 20.95 -0.99
CA ILE A 419 -14.41 20.13 -1.84
C ILE A 419 -14.68 20.81 -3.17
N SER A 420 -14.46 20.07 -4.26
CA SER A 420 -14.71 20.53 -5.63
C SER A 420 -15.62 19.59 -6.42
N GLY A 421 -15.91 18.41 -5.89
CA GLY A 421 -16.78 17.39 -6.49
C GLY A 421 -17.06 16.27 -5.50
N GLY A 422 -17.89 15.30 -5.90
CA GLY A 422 -18.24 14.15 -5.07
C GLY A 422 -19.44 14.36 -4.15
N THR A 423 -19.77 13.30 -3.41
CA THR A 423 -20.90 13.23 -2.49
C THR A 423 -20.39 12.93 -1.08
N VAL A 424 -20.73 13.76 -0.10
CA VAL A 424 -20.26 13.61 1.28
C VAL A 424 -21.43 13.61 2.25
N ILE A 425 -21.48 12.62 3.13
CA ILE A 425 -22.25 12.60 4.37
C ILE A 425 -21.31 12.16 5.48
N ALA A 426 -20.84 13.10 6.30
CA ALA A 426 -19.87 12.80 7.34
C ALA A 426 -20.41 13.24 8.71
N CYS A 427 -20.56 12.27 9.62
CA CYS A 427 -21.22 12.41 10.91
C CYS A 427 -20.25 12.15 12.07
N GLY A 428 -20.26 13.04 13.07
CA GLY A 428 -19.43 12.92 14.27
C GLY A 428 -19.97 13.74 15.45
N SER A 429 -19.10 14.15 16.36
CA SER A 429 -19.39 15.04 17.47
C SER A 429 -19.38 16.50 17.02
N TYR A 430 -20.26 17.32 17.60
CA TYR A 430 -20.29 18.76 17.28
C TYR A 430 -19.18 19.56 17.95
N SER A 431 -18.54 19.00 18.98
CA SER A 431 -17.62 19.75 19.86
C SER A 431 -16.35 20.24 19.14
N MET A 432 -15.89 19.49 18.14
CA MET A 432 -14.72 19.79 17.32
C MET A 432 -15.06 19.79 15.81
N ALA A 433 -16.36 19.72 15.45
CA ALA A 433 -16.76 19.59 14.06
C ALA A 433 -16.26 20.75 13.20
N GLU A 434 -15.48 20.44 12.20
CA GLU A 434 -14.98 21.34 11.17
C GLU A 434 -15.72 21.09 9.84
N GLY A 435 -15.88 22.15 9.03
CA GLY A 435 -16.47 22.08 7.70
C GLY A 435 -15.42 22.30 6.64
N PHE A 436 -15.80 22.20 5.37
CA PHE A 436 -14.92 22.55 4.26
C PHE A 436 -14.64 24.06 4.24
N ASP A 437 -13.48 24.43 3.74
CA ASP A 437 -13.05 25.81 3.60
C ASP A 437 -13.84 26.60 2.54
N ASP A 438 -13.88 27.93 2.68
CA ASP A 438 -14.50 28.86 1.71
C ASP A 438 -13.79 28.86 0.33
N SER A 439 -12.58 28.31 0.23
CA SER A 439 -11.84 28.08 -1.02
C SER A 439 -12.44 26.96 -1.88
N SER A 440 -13.33 26.13 -1.31
CA SER A 440 -14.07 25.10 -2.01
C SER A 440 -14.85 25.66 -3.22
N SER A 441 -15.05 24.83 -4.24
CA SER A 441 -15.86 25.20 -5.41
C SER A 441 -17.22 24.52 -5.45
N GLN A 442 -17.47 23.53 -4.60
CA GLN A 442 -18.76 22.89 -4.38
C GLN A 442 -19.34 23.34 -3.03
N CYS A 443 -20.65 23.57 -2.99
CA CYS A 443 -21.33 23.98 -1.76
C CYS A 443 -21.35 22.84 -0.73
N SER A 444 -21.17 23.20 0.56
CA SER A 444 -21.26 22.28 1.68
C SER A 444 -22.04 22.89 2.84
N VAL A 445 -22.56 22.04 3.70
CA VAL A 445 -23.28 22.38 4.92
C VAL A 445 -22.70 21.60 6.10
N LEU A 446 -22.24 22.30 7.11
CA LEU A 446 -22.04 21.75 8.45
C LEU A 446 -23.31 22.00 9.27
N TYR A 447 -24.00 20.94 9.68
CA TYR A 447 -25.23 21.03 10.45
C TYR A 447 -25.06 20.43 11.86
N ASN A 448 -25.25 21.25 12.89
CA ASN A 448 -25.04 20.89 14.28
C ASN A 448 -26.35 20.64 15.03
N ILE A 449 -26.38 19.63 15.91
CA ILE A 449 -27.55 19.15 16.62
C ILE A 449 -27.15 18.99 18.11
N ASN A 450 -27.42 19.99 18.96
CA ASN A 450 -27.02 19.96 20.38
C ASN A 450 -27.64 18.81 21.18
N SER A 451 -28.83 18.33 20.77
CA SER A 451 -29.47 17.17 21.41
C SER A 451 -28.86 15.83 20.96
N GLY A 452 -28.03 15.84 19.91
CA GLY A 452 -27.60 14.66 19.23
C GLY A 452 -28.71 13.89 18.54
N ALA A 453 -28.33 12.99 17.65
CA ALA A 453 -29.19 12.02 16.98
C ALA A 453 -28.77 10.60 17.39
N SER A 454 -29.72 9.68 17.46
CA SER A 454 -29.45 8.28 17.84
C SER A 454 -28.89 7.49 16.66
N SER A 455 -28.18 6.40 16.96
CA SER A 455 -27.82 5.37 15.96
C SER A 455 -29.05 4.95 15.14
N GLY A 456 -28.86 4.75 13.83
CA GLY A 456 -29.92 4.42 12.89
C GLY A 456 -30.80 5.60 12.45
N THR A 457 -30.46 6.85 12.85
CA THR A 457 -31.21 8.02 12.41
C THR A 457 -30.95 8.30 10.92
N GLN A 458 -32.03 8.52 10.17
CA GLN A 458 -31.94 8.95 8.78
C GLN A 458 -31.52 10.40 8.67
N VAL A 459 -30.51 10.68 7.88
CA VAL A 459 -30.11 12.03 7.45
C VAL A 459 -30.50 12.19 5.98
N SER A 460 -31.09 13.34 5.63
CA SER A 460 -31.42 13.65 4.24
C SER A 460 -31.23 15.14 3.96
N LEU A 461 -30.83 15.45 2.73
CA LEU A 461 -30.86 16.80 2.16
C LEU A 461 -31.87 16.84 1.03
N LEU A 462 -32.93 17.64 1.19
CA LEU A 462 -34.00 17.79 0.22
C LEU A 462 -33.85 19.11 -0.55
N ASN A 463 -34.12 19.08 -1.86
CA ASN A 463 -34.20 20.30 -2.66
C ASN A 463 -35.53 21.04 -2.43
N SER A 464 -35.71 22.20 -3.04
CA SER A 464 -36.92 23.03 -2.90
C SER A 464 -38.21 22.35 -3.42
N SER A 465 -38.12 21.29 -4.17
CA SER A 465 -39.26 20.48 -4.62
C SER A 465 -39.60 19.32 -3.66
N GLY A 466 -38.77 19.13 -2.62
CA GLY A 466 -38.91 18.04 -1.64
C GLY A 466 -38.31 16.71 -2.12
N GLU A 467 -37.50 16.71 -3.15
CA GLU A 467 -36.74 15.57 -3.64
C GLU A 467 -35.46 15.42 -2.85
N ALA A 468 -35.11 14.20 -2.42
CA ALA A 468 -33.90 13.92 -1.68
C ALA A 468 -32.68 13.93 -2.63
N LEU A 469 -31.75 14.81 -2.39
CA LEU A 469 -30.42 14.85 -3.04
C LEU A 469 -29.46 13.91 -2.35
N LEU A 470 -29.51 13.87 -1.00
CA LEU A 470 -28.73 12.99 -0.15
C LEU A 470 -29.68 12.27 0.81
N SER A 471 -29.37 11.01 1.10
CA SER A 471 -30.13 10.24 2.08
C SER A 471 -29.31 9.06 2.58
N TRP A 472 -29.08 8.97 3.88
CA TRP A 472 -28.34 7.87 4.51
C TRP A 472 -28.86 7.59 5.93
N GLN A 473 -28.96 6.30 6.25
CA GLN A 473 -29.24 5.86 7.62
C GLN A 473 -27.93 5.69 8.36
N VAL A 474 -27.59 6.64 9.24
CA VAL A 474 -26.29 6.74 9.91
C VAL A 474 -26.15 5.64 10.96
N PRO A 475 -25.13 4.77 10.89
CA PRO A 475 -24.95 3.67 11.85
C PRO A 475 -24.80 4.10 13.29
N CYS A 476 -24.01 5.12 13.57
CA CYS A 476 -23.69 5.58 14.92
C CYS A 476 -24.62 6.70 15.38
N SER A 477 -24.58 7.03 16.68
CA SER A 477 -25.14 8.28 17.18
C SER A 477 -24.21 9.45 16.83
N PHE A 478 -24.75 10.61 16.49
CA PHE A 478 -23.96 11.77 16.07
C PHE A 478 -24.58 13.08 16.58
N SER A 479 -23.84 14.16 16.55
CA SER A 479 -24.34 15.50 16.86
C SER A 479 -23.89 16.58 15.87
N SER A 480 -23.12 16.21 14.86
CA SER A 480 -22.83 17.04 13.70
C SER A 480 -22.91 16.21 12.42
N VAL A 481 -23.24 16.84 11.30
CA VAL A 481 -23.17 16.23 9.97
C VAL A 481 -22.71 17.24 8.95
N ILE A 482 -21.77 16.81 8.10
CA ILE A 482 -21.32 17.53 6.91
C ILE A 482 -22.06 16.93 5.72
N LEU A 483 -22.68 17.80 4.91
CA LEU A 483 -23.43 17.41 3.71
C LEU A 483 -22.89 18.17 2.50
N SER A 484 -22.54 17.46 1.45
CA SER A 484 -22.16 18.07 0.18
C SER A 484 -22.49 17.16 -0.99
N CYS A 485 -23.02 17.72 -2.07
CA CYS A 485 -23.21 17.03 -3.35
C CYS A 485 -23.18 18.04 -4.52
N PRO A 486 -22.90 17.56 -5.75
CA PRO A 486 -22.79 18.43 -6.94
C PRO A 486 -24.05 19.23 -7.28
N GLU A 487 -25.22 18.78 -6.81
CA GLU A 487 -26.50 19.45 -7.06
C GLU A 487 -26.74 20.67 -6.15
N MET A 488 -25.93 20.84 -5.12
CA MET A 488 -26.02 22.01 -4.23
C MET A 488 -25.52 23.27 -4.94
N THR A 489 -26.33 24.33 -4.89
CA THR A 489 -26.07 25.57 -5.61
C THR A 489 -26.19 26.78 -4.68
N LEU A 490 -25.24 27.69 -4.75
CA LEU A 490 -25.23 28.93 -3.97
C LEU A 490 -26.48 29.79 -4.29
N GLY A 491 -27.15 30.29 -3.26
CA GLY A 491 -28.38 31.06 -3.36
C GLY A 491 -29.68 30.24 -3.34
N GLU A 492 -29.60 28.93 -3.50
CA GLU A 492 -30.78 28.05 -3.46
C GLU A 492 -31.12 27.60 -2.02
N SER A 493 -32.36 27.18 -1.83
CA SER A 493 -32.88 26.73 -0.55
C SER A 493 -33.05 25.22 -0.51
N TYR A 494 -32.68 24.61 0.60
CA TYR A 494 -32.74 23.17 0.86
C TYR A 494 -33.43 22.91 2.20
N THR A 495 -33.79 21.66 2.46
CA THR A 495 -34.23 21.22 3.79
C THR A 495 -33.29 20.12 4.28
N VAL A 496 -32.59 20.39 5.39
CA VAL A 496 -31.86 19.36 6.14
C VAL A 496 -32.85 18.62 7.02
N GLN A 497 -32.87 17.31 6.91
CA GLN A 497 -33.74 16.43 7.65
C GLN A 497 -32.90 15.44 8.47
N VAL A 498 -33.13 15.39 9.79
CA VAL A 498 -32.46 14.46 10.71
C VAL A 498 -33.52 13.77 11.54
N GLY A 499 -33.89 12.54 11.19
CA GLY A 499 -35.05 11.84 11.74
C GLY A 499 -36.33 12.62 11.52
N ASP A 500 -36.98 13.00 12.62
CA ASP A 500 -38.24 13.79 12.61
C ASP A 500 -37.98 15.32 12.61
N GLN A 501 -36.73 15.76 12.69
CA GLN A 501 -36.38 17.19 12.68
C GLN A 501 -36.11 17.65 11.24
N GLU A 502 -36.67 18.82 10.90
CA GLU A 502 -36.49 19.45 9.60
C GLU A 502 -36.14 20.93 9.78
N GLU A 503 -35.14 21.38 9.01
CA GLU A 503 -34.77 22.79 8.95
C GLU A 503 -34.61 23.24 7.50
N ALA A 504 -35.31 24.32 7.13
CA ALA A 504 -35.11 24.94 5.83
C ALA A 504 -33.94 25.91 5.89
N ILE A 505 -32.96 25.70 5.03
CA ILE A 505 -31.73 26.48 4.94
C ILE A 505 -31.62 27.14 3.56
N THR A 506 -30.85 28.21 3.46
CA THR A 506 -30.48 28.86 2.18
C THR A 506 -28.98 29.07 2.14
N LEU A 507 -28.32 28.62 1.09
CA LEU A 507 -26.87 28.72 0.97
C LEU A 507 -26.47 30.11 0.52
N GLU A 508 -26.04 30.95 1.44
CA GLU A 508 -25.50 32.30 1.14
C GLU A 508 -23.97 32.27 0.93
N GLU A 509 -23.29 31.22 1.37
CA GLU A 509 -21.84 30.99 1.32
C GLU A 509 -21.57 29.59 0.76
N ILE A 510 -20.36 29.37 0.22
CA ILE A 510 -19.93 28.06 -0.34
C ILE A 510 -19.88 27.02 0.79
N SER A 511 -19.27 27.38 1.91
CA SER A 511 -19.25 26.55 3.13
C SER A 511 -20.11 27.24 4.18
N ALA A 512 -21.24 26.62 4.52
CA ALA A 512 -22.24 27.21 5.40
C ALA A 512 -22.49 26.34 6.64
N SER A 513 -22.66 26.99 7.79
CA SER A 513 -22.97 26.31 9.04
C SER A 513 -24.39 26.63 9.49
N PHE A 514 -25.16 25.60 9.90
CA PHE A 514 -26.55 25.70 10.34
C PHE A 514 -26.81 24.83 11.58
N GLY A 515 -28.04 24.87 12.06
CA GLY A 515 -28.46 24.16 13.26
C GLY A 515 -28.10 24.89 14.54
N ASP A 516 -27.84 24.15 15.60
CA ASP A 516 -27.54 24.70 16.90
C ASP A 516 -26.14 25.32 16.96
N ALA A 517 -26.04 26.52 17.59
CA ALA A 517 -24.73 27.13 17.80
C ALA A 517 -23.87 26.28 18.73
N ALA A 518 -22.63 26.00 18.36
CA ALA A 518 -21.67 25.33 19.22
C ALA A 518 -21.52 26.12 20.54
N SER A 519 -21.90 25.52 21.66
CA SER A 519 -21.62 26.10 22.99
C SER A 519 -20.14 25.82 23.27
N SER A 520 -19.27 26.80 23.02
CA SER A 520 -17.85 26.68 23.35
C SER A 520 -17.69 26.34 24.84
N MET A 521 -17.20 25.15 25.19
CA MET A 521 -16.80 24.80 26.55
C MET A 521 -15.63 25.67 27.05
N PHE A 522 -14.92 26.33 26.16
CA PHE A 522 -13.97 27.38 26.48
C PHE A 522 -14.64 28.74 26.32
N GLY A 523 -15.25 29.23 27.43
CA GLY A 523 -15.86 30.55 27.53
C GLY A 523 -14.84 31.66 27.22
N GLY A 524 -14.74 32.06 25.99
CA GLY A 524 -13.95 33.17 25.54
C GLY A 524 -14.16 33.40 24.05
N ALA A 525 -15.14 34.26 23.72
CA ALA A 525 -15.33 34.72 22.34
C ALA A 525 -14.03 35.26 21.78
N MET A 526 -13.31 34.49 20.94
CA MET A 526 -12.30 35.03 20.06
C MET A 526 -12.98 35.38 18.73
N ASN A 527 -13.46 36.62 18.72
CA ASN A 527 -13.92 37.31 17.51
C ASN A 527 -12.68 37.60 16.61
N TRP A 528 -12.41 36.79 15.62
CA TRP A 528 -11.37 36.99 14.63
C TRP A 528 -11.83 37.98 13.55
N GLY A 529 -12.42 39.08 13.95
CA GLY A 529 -12.71 40.26 13.16
C GLY A 529 -11.58 41.27 13.23
N GLY A 530 -10.69 41.29 12.25
CA GLY A 530 -9.95 42.48 11.85
C GLY A 530 -8.96 43.07 12.84
N MET A 531 -7.70 42.66 12.84
CA MET A 531 -6.57 43.46 13.32
C MET A 531 -5.68 43.93 12.18
N GLN A 532 -5.87 45.20 11.81
CA GLN A 532 -4.88 46.00 11.07
C GLN A 532 -3.64 46.26 11.92
N PRO A 533 -2.43 46.26 11.36
CA PRO A 533 -1.20 46.52 12.14
C PRO A 533 -1.10 47.99 12.49
N ARG A 534 -1.17 48.35 13.75
CA ARG A 534 -0.79 49.66 14.28
C ARG A 534 0.64 49.58 14.82
N GLY A 535 1.56 50.25 14.17
CA GLY A 535 2.87 50.54 14.72
C GLY A 535 2.78 51.46 15.96
N GLY A 536 3.61 51.23 16.97
CA GLY A 536 3.76 52.13 18.12
C GLY A 536 4.60 51.51 19.24
N GLN A 537 5.84 51.94 19.31
CA GLN A 537 6.77 52.16 20.44
C GLN A 537 6.55 51.37 21.77
N ALA A 538 7.61 50.67 22.14
CA ALA A 538 7.82 50.09 23.47
C ALA A 538 7.95 51.15 24.59
N PRO A 539 7.43 50.92 25.79
CA PRO A 539 7.91 51.54 27.00
C PRO A 539 8.81 50.59 27.81
N GLN A 540 9.92 51.18 28.28
CA GLN A 540 10.85 50.62 29.25
C GLN A 540 10.27 50.56 30.67
N GLY A 541 10.56 49.47 31.38
CA GLY A 541 10.95 49.51 32.79
C GLY A 541 9.85 49.16 33.79
N ASN A 542 9.90 48.06 34.50
CA ASN A 542 10.36 48.10 35.90
C ASN A 542 10.50 46.69 36.50
N ALA A 543 11.58 46.45 37.22
CA ALA A 543 11.85 45.23 37.95
C ALA A 543 10.98 45.14 39.22
N GLY A 544 10.37 43.98 39.45
CA GLY A 544 9.63 43.71 40.71
C GLY A 544 9.51 42.20 40.97
N GLY A 545 10.33 41.73 41.87
CA GLY A 545 10.31 40.57 42.75
C GLY A 545 9.47 39.33 42.41
N ARG A 546 10.18 38.24 42.15
CA ARG A 546 9.67 36.87 42.27
C ARG A 546 9.57 36.47 43.77
N PRO A 547 8.50 35.83 44.23
CA PRO A 547 8.54 35.10 45.50
C PRO A 547 9.15 33.71 45.28
N ASP A 548 10.00 33.38 46.24
CA ASP A 548 10.77 32.14 46.42
C ASP A 548 9.75 30.99 46.73
N MET A 549 9.77 29.94 45.92
CA MET A 549 9.06 28.68 46.19
C MET A 549 10.09 27.62 46.54
N GLY A 550 9.98 27.16 47.78
CA GLY A 550 10.92 26.31 48.49
C GLY A 550 11.21 24.97 47.84
N GLN A 551 12.41 24.48 48.17
CA GLN A 551 13.00 23.19 47.80
C GLN A 551 12.09 22.00 48.06
N ALA A 552 11.96 21.11 47.09
CA ALA A 552 11.42 19.76 47.23
C ALA A 552 12.40 18.84 47.99
N PRO A 553 11.93 17.88 48.78
CA PRO A 553 12.80 17.00 49.55
C PRO A 553 13.43 15.91 48.67
N ASP A 554 14.70 15.67 48.98
CA ASP A 554 15.58 14.62 48.47
C ASP A 554 15.00 13.20 48.70
N MET A 555 14.74 12.44 47.66
CA MET A 555 14.35 11.03 47.75
C MET A 555 15.57 10.17 47.41
N GLY A 556 16.11 9.59 48.49
CA GLY A 556 17.29 8.75 48.49
C GLY A 556 17.19 7.49 47.61
N ASP A 557 18.36 6.97 47.33
CA ASP A 557 18.78 5.81 46.56
C ASP A 557 17.82 4.61 46.57
N ARG A 558 17.42 4.19 45.40
CA ARG A 558 16.72 2.94 45.14
C ARG A 558 17.76 1.83 44.83
N PRO A 559 17.74 0.69 45.53
CA PRO A 559 18.68 -0.40 45.26
C PRO A 559 18.33 -1.16 43.96
N THR A 560 19.38 -1.55 43.22
CA THR A 560 19.33 -2.45 42.05
C THR A 560 18.77 -3.83 42.43
N PRO A 561 17.89 -4.44 41.59
CA PRO A 561 17.45 -5.82 41.79
C PRO A 561 18.55 -6.79 41.37
N SER A 562 18.83 -7.74 42.25
CA SER A 562 19.63 -8.94 42.00
C SER A 562 18.79 -10.00 41.32
N ASP A 563 19.41 -10.74 40.39
CA ASP A 563 18.91 -11.91 39.69
C ASP A 563 18.20 -12.92 40.64
N GLY A 564 16.98 -13.28 40.30
CA GLY A 564 16.21 -14.31 41.00
C GLY A 564 14.95 -14.65 40.25
N GLU A 565 14.96 -15.85 39.65
CA GLU A 565 13.84 -16.46 38.95
C GLU A 565 12.56 -16.43 39.82
N ALA A 566 11.45 -15.96 39.25
CA ALA A 566 10.11 -16.15 39.79
C ALA A 566 9.28 -17.06 38.87
N PRO A 567 8.48 -17.98 39.39
CA PRO A 567 7.74 -18.95 38.59
C PRO A 567 6.59 -18.30 37.83
N MET A 568 6.44 -18.70 36.59
CA MET A 568 5.35 -18.33 35.69
C MET A 568 4.00 -18.71 36.29
N GLY A 569 3.17 -17.73 36.55
CA GLY A 569 1.76 -17.93 36.86
C GLY A 569 0.98 -18.15 35.57
N GLU A 570 0.04 -19.09 35.61
CA GLU A 570 -0.85 -19.44 34.52
C GLU A 570 -1.56 -18.20 33.99
N LEU A 571 -1.51 -18.00 32.64
CA LEU A 571 -2.28 -17.02 31.90
C LEU A 571 -3.78 -17.31 32.06
N PRO A 572 -4.63 -16.29 32.20
CA PRO A 572 -6.08 -16.47 32.21
C PRO A 572 -6.55 -16.93 30.84
N THR A 573 -7.36 -17.99 30.80
CA THR A 573 -8.05 -18.47 29.61
C THR A 573 -8.93 -17.36 29.00
N PRO A 574 -8.95 -17.20 27.67
CA PRO A 574 -9.82 -16.26 27.00
C PRO A 574 -11.30 -16.51 27.32
N PRO A 575 -12.14 -15.47 27.39
CA PRO A 575 -13.57 -15.65 27.59
C PRO A 575 -14.21 -16.36 26.38
N ASP A 576 -15.16 -17.25 26.69
CA ASP A 576 -15.93 -18.07 25.75
C ASP A 576 -16.74 -17.17 24.77
N MET A 577 -16.35 -17.16 23.49
CA MET A 577 -16.91 -16.33 22.42
C MET A 577 -18.26 -16.81 21.87
N ASN A 578 -19.01 -17.63 22.61
CA ASN A 578 -20.35 -18.08 22.25
C ASN A 578 -21.42 -17.06 22.64
N GLY A 579 -21.50 -15.94 21.97
CA GLY A 579 -22.54 -14.95 22.27
C GLY A 579 -22.48 -13.64 21.52
N MET A 580 -21.55 -13.46 20.61
CA MET A 580 -21.56 -12.27 19.75
C MET A 580 -22.68 -12.39 18.69
N PRO A 581 -23.46 -11.34 18.49
CA PRO A 581 -24.40 -11.30 17.38
C PRO A 581 -23.61 -11.34 16.07
N THR A 582 -24.02 -12.23 15.17
CA THR A 582 -23.56 -12.21 13.76
C THR A 582 -23.76 -10.82 13.19
N PRO A 583 -22.81 -10.28 12.41
CA PRO A 583 -22.99 -9.04 11.69
C PRO A 583 -24.33 -9.10 10.92
N PRO A 584 -25.11 -8.01 10.86
CA PRO A 584 -26.30 -7.99 10.03
C PRO A 584 -25.89 -8.28 8.59
N GLU A 585 -26.61 -9.22 7.93
CA GLU A 585 -26.52 -9.38 6.48
C GLU A 585 -26.68 -8.00 5.85
N MET A 586 -25.72 -7.61 5.01
CA MET A 586 -25.76 -6.36 4.28
C MET A 586 -27.09 -6.27 3.56
N GLY A 587 -28.00 -5.47 4.11
CA GLY A 587 -29.19 -5.05 3.40
C GLY A 587 -28.73 -4.25 2.20
N ASP A 588 -29.34 -4.55 1.05
CA ASP A 588 -29.08 -3.92 -0.22
C ASP A 588 -28.75 -2.44 -0.09
N MET A 589 -27.57 -2.03 -0.59
CA MET A 589 -27.24 -0.63 -0.78
C MET A 589 -28.40 0.05 -1.53
N PRO A 590 -28.77 1.28 -1.20
CA PRO A 590 -29.82 1.97 -1.92
C PRO A 590 -29.42 2.08 -3.40
N THR A 591 -30.09 1.33 -4.25
CA THR A 591 -30.04 1.50 -5.69
C THR A 591 -30.58 2.88 -6.01
N LEU A 592 -29.83 3.66 -6.76
CA LEU A 592 -30.32 4.86 -7.41
C LEU A 592 -31.61 4.54 -8.16
N PRO A 593 -32.62 5.43 -8.17
CA PRO A 593 -33.88 5.17 -8.85
C PRO A 593 -33.66 4.93 -10.34
N ASP A 594 -34.08 3.77 -10.82
CA ASP A 594 -34.10 3.41 -12.24
C ASP A 594 -34.98 4.40 -13.01
N GLY A 595 -34.34 5.34 -13.70
CA GLY A 595 -34.99 6.13 -14.71
C GLY A 595 -35.16 5.29 -15.98
N GLU A 596 -36.27 4.59 -16.12
CA GLU A 596 -36.67 4.01 -17.42
C GLU A 596 -36.96 5.11 -18.44
N GLY A 597 -35.94 5.45 -19.24
CA GLY A 597 -36.12 6.12 -20.54
C GLY A 597 -36.25 5.07 -21.64
N PRO A 598 -37.14 5.24 -22.61
CA PRO A 598 -37.34 4.24 -23.64
C PRO A 598 -36.10 4.08 -24.52
N MET A 599 -35.58 2.86 -24.59
CA MET A 599 -34.52 2.46 -25.51
C MET A 599 -35.02 2.60 -26.96
N GLY A 600 -34.46 3.55 -27.66
CA GLY A 600 -34.54 3.63 -29.12
C GLY A 600 -33.68 2.53 -29.73
N GLU A 601 -34.29 1.77 -30.65
CA GLU A 601 -33.65 0.71 -31.43
C GLU A 601 -32.37 1.20 -32.12
N MET A 602 -31.25 0.49 -31.89
CA MET A 602 -30.03 0.65 -32.69
C MET A 602 -30.27 0.07 -34.09
N PRO A 603 -29.88 0.77 -35.18
CA PRO A 603 -29.98 0.21 -36.52
C PRO A 603 -28.94 -0.89 -36.74
N THR A 604 -29.39 -2.00 -37.29
CA THR A 604 -28.60 -3.12 -37.80
C THR A 604 -27.69 -2.67 -38.94
N PRO A 605 -26.41 -3.13 -39.00
CA PRO A 605 -25.55 -2.89 -40.16
C PRO A 605 -26.00 -3.68 -41.37
N PRO A 606 -25.84 -3.14 -42.59
CA PRO A 606 -26.19 -3.87 -43.80
C PRO A 606 -25.23 -4.99 -44.14
N ASP A 607 -25.82 -6.07 -44.62
CA ASP A 607 -25.24 -7.31 -45.10
C ASP A 607 -24.35 -7.11 -46.35
N GLY A 608 -23.23 -7.85 -46.38
CA GLY A 608 -22.63 -8.31 -47.63
C GLY A 608 -21.48 -7.49 -48.21
N THR A 609 -20.24 -7.98 -48.03
CA THR A 609 -19.33 -8.40 -49.11
C THR A 609 -18.03 -8.93 -48.51
N GLU A 610 -17.71 -10.18 -48.73
CA GLU A 610 -16.37 -10.77 -48.56
C GLU A 610 -15.35 -10.07 -49.49
N PRO A 611 -14.17 -9.74 -49.03
CA PRO A 611 -13.01 -9.59 -49.89
C PRO A 611 -12.10 -10.83 -49.84
N ALA A 612 -11.64 -11.19 -51.01
CA ALA A 612 -10.80 -12.30 -51.35
C ALA A 612 -9.54 -12.43 -50.50
N GLN A 613 -9.17 -13.68 -50.22
CA GLN A 613 -7.89 -14.12 -49.68
C GLN A 613 -6.74 -13.67 -50.60
N ALA A 614 -5.78 -12.92 -50.03
CA ALA A 614 -4.45 -12.75 -50.56
C ALA A 614 -3.50 -13.59 -49.70
N GLU A 615 -2.67 -14.41 -50.33
CA GLU A 615 -1.62 -15.21 -49.70
C GLU A 615 -0.60 -14.28 -49.00
N PRO A 616 -0.06 -14.66 -47.83
CA PRO A 616 0.96 -13.86 -47.17
C PRO A 616 2.33 -14.11 -47.76
N ALA A 617 2.96 -13.04 -48.21
CA ALA A 617 4.39 -12.99 -48.45
C ALA A 617 5.13 -13.16 -47.12
N ALA A 618 6.18 -13.98 -47.14
CA ALA A 618 7.07 -14.20 -46.02
C ALA A 618 7.69 -12.87 -45.58
N ASP A 619 7.34 -12.43 -44.38
CA ASP A 619 7.84 -11.20 -43.82
C ASP A 619 8.79 -11.44 -42.65
N ALA A 620 9.89 -10.71 -42.71
CA ALA A 620 10.87 -10.66 -41.65
C ALA A 620 10.25 -9.97 -40.42
N ALA A 621 10.40 -10.59 -39.27
CA ALA A 621 9.98 -10.04 -38.01
C ALA A 621 10.61 -8.66 -37.75
N PRO A 622 9.87 -7.68 -37.20
CA PRO A 622 10.43 -6.40 -36.84
C PRO A 622 11.38 -6.58 -35.63
N VAL A 623 12.62 -6.17 -35.82
CA VAL A 623 13.62 -6.11 -34.76
C VAL A 623 13.27 -4.93 -33.86
N SER A 624 12.70 -5.20 -32.71
CA SER A 624 12.55 -4.21 -31.64
C SER A 624 13.88 -4.12 -30.89
N VAL A 625 14.54 -2.98 -30.98
CA VAL A 625 15.73 -2.67 -30.18
C VAL A 625 15.24 -2.07 -28.87
N THR A 626 15.21 -2.85 -27.81
CA THR A 626 15.00 -2.37 -26.44
C THR A 626 16.37 -2.05 -25.84
N VAL A 627 16.56 -0.82 -25.38
CA VAL A 627 17.82 -0.32 -24.79
C VAL A 627 17.60 -0.31 -23.28
N SER A 628 18.31 -1.13 -22.52
CA SER A 628 18.26 -1.15 -21.04
C SER A 628 18.61 0.22 -20.43
N GLY A 629 18.14 0.52 -19.20
CA GLY A 629 18.29 1.81 -18.55
C GLY A 629 19.74 2.32 -18.47
N THR A 630 20.72 1.43 -18.28
CA THR A 630 22.15 1.76 -18.33
C THR A 630 22.60 2.23 -19.72
N SER A 631 22.03 1.69 -20.79
CA SER A 631 22.28 2.15 -22.16
C SER A 631 21.67 3.52 -22.43
N SER A 632 20.51 3.84 -21.84
CA SER A 632 19.89 5.18 -21.92
C SER A 632 20.74 6.23 -21.21
N LEU A 633 21.34 5.89 -20.06
CA LEU A 633 22.30 6.75 -19.35
C LEU A 633 23.59 6.95 -20.16
N LEU A 634 24.10 5.90 -20.83
CA LEU A 634 25.28 6.00 -21.69
C LEU A 634 24.99 6.82 -22.95
N ILE A 635 23.82 6.66 -23.57
CA ILE A 635 23.39 7.45 -24.73
C ILE A 635 23.14 8.89 -24.30
N GLY A 636 22.52 9.13 -23.15
CA GLY A 636 22.34 10.46 -22.57
C GLY A 636 23.67 11.12 -22.24
N ALA A 637 24.60 10.39 -21.63
CA ALA A 637 25.95 10.87 -21.32
C ALA A 637 26.78 11.15 -22.59
N CYS A 638 26.71 10.31 -23.61
CA CYS A 638 27.33 10.54 -24.91
C CYS A 638 26.69 11.74 -25.63
N GLY A 639 25.38 11.92 -25.57
CA GLY A 639 24.67 13.07 -26.12
C GLY A 639 25.05 14.37 -25.40
N LEU A 640 25.16 14.36 -24.08
CA LEU A 640 25.58 15.50 -23.27
C LEU A 640 27.05 15.85 -23.53
N LEU A 641 27.93 14.87 -23.67
CA LEU A 641 29.35 15.09 -24.00
C LEU A 641 29.51 15.66 -25.42
N LEU A 642 28.69 15.19 -26.37
CA LEU A 642 28.66 15.74 -27.73
C LEU A 642 28.15 17.18 -27.73
N LEU A 643 27.08 17.48 -26.99
CA LEU A 643 26.53 18.82 -26.85
C LEU A 643 27.53 19.77 -26.16
N ALA A 644 28.21 19.30 -25.12
CA ALA A 644 29.26 20.05 -24.44
C ALA A 644 30.46 20.33 -25.34
N ALA A 645 30.87 19.35 -26.16
CA ALA A 645 31.94 19.53 -27.13
C ALA A 645 31.56 20.55 -28.23
N ILE A 646 30.32 20.51 -28.73
CA ILE A 646 29.79 21.49 -29.70
C ILE A 646 29.70 22.89 -29.08
N LEU A 647 29.20 23.02 -27.86
CA LEU A 647 29.11 24.30 -27.15
C LEU A 647 30.49 24.89 -26.83
N LEU A 648 31.47 24.06 -26.44
CA LEU A 648 32.86 24.49 -26.27
C LEU A 648 33.47 24.96 -27.61
N ALA A 649 33.27 24.21 -28.69
CA ALA A 649 33.76 24.58 -30.02
C ALA A 649 33.15 25.91 -30.51
N LEU A 650 31.84 26.12 -30.28
CA LEU A 650 31.16 27.39 -30.61
C LEU A 650 31.65 28.57 -29.72
N ARG A 651 31.94 28.30 -28.44
CA ARG A 651 32.47 29.32 -27.51
C ARG A 651 33.89 29.75 -27.87
N PHE A 652 34.74 28.81 -28.30
CA PHE A 652 36.09 29.14 -28.79
C PHE A 652 36.09 29.83 -30.15
N ARG A 653 35.09 29.58 -31.01
CA ARG A 653 34.94 30.27 -32.31
C ARG A 653 34.44 31.72 -32.16
N ARG A 654 33.86 32.07 -31.02
CA ARG A 654 33.31 33.41 -30.73
C ARG A 654 34.32 34.32 -30.02
N ASN A 655 35.41 33.76 -29.47
CA ASN A 655 36.43 34.48 -28.72
C ASN A 655 37.83 34.48 -29.45
N GLY A 656 37.92 34.07 -30.69
CA GLY A 656 39.02 34.21 -31.62
C GLY A 656 38.59 35.01 -32.84
#